data_aa9be631d3ae82580169d52b63b5f359
#
_entry.id   aa9be631d3ae82580169d52b63b5f359
#
_cell.length_a   1.000
_cell.length_b   1.000
_cell.length_c   1.000
_cell.angle_alpha   90.00
_cell.angle_beta   90.00
_cell.angle_gamma   90.00
#
_symmetry.space_group_name_H-M   'P 1'
#
loop_
_entity.id
_entity.type
_entity.pdbx_description
1 polymer ?
#
loop_
_entity_poly.entity_id
_entity_poly.type
_entity_poly.pdbx_seq_one_letter_code
_entity_poly.pdbx_strand_id
1 'polypeptide(L)'
;MPQNQVQPTILFFKLCPVPSQEYVGLQLVNFVKKEAKKAIDPIYGKEVLSGTNLSGKKADSSPKASGKTFVRKNFATGIKESTNEQTTQRGNIRVAFVTPCLFCQGTSHSLDNCKTFVKKDLKERFNFLKIKGLCFACLKSGHQKAVCQHEATCANCHRTHPTILHINPRQIDQPKNEESNKSVFEETTNTLSINASTHTRARESRCQALPIVPVRLKLINCDKYVETYAFLDSGSTASFCTENVVRFLNVEGKRTQINLLTMGQEKVVDSSVISRLEVCDINGNNAISLPPIFTRSNLPVSRKDIVSSNDLQRWPHLCDVPLNRVNCDVGLLIGINVPRAMEPWDVITSVNNSPFSMKTLLGWVINGPLDVVNTDQVVGMFVSSNRITANQIFPSLEDQLRNHFNYGFSERTIDDENEPSKEDKQFLDNVSKSSSLVNGHYVIDLLFKSKDIQMPNNRKQAEQRLIALSKRFTQDHDFHKQYVTFMDKVINEGYAIRVPEKDNGQNDGSIWYLPHHGVFHPKKMKLRVVFDCAARFKGTSLNDQLLQGPNLTNTLIGTLIRFRQKEIAIMGDIDSMFYQVRVPSHDSNFLRFLWWENGDHSKQPVEYKMVVHLFGATSPPSCANYALRKTASELKGTFDNQVVDTVLKNFYVDDCLKSVSSTNKAIALISNIQSLLKQGSFRIAKWISNDRDVINSVPVEERAKEIKDLDLDQDSLPIDRALGVQWCVDSDKFHFNIDVKDKPATRRGILSMTSSVFDPLGFLAPFCLVGKSILQELCRLGIGWDDAIPQVLSEKWTQWLCDLEKLSEFKVNRCLKPSGFGEIVAADLHHFADASEIGYGVVSYLHIKNEEGNTYCSFIMGKSQVTPLKQVTIPRLELTAATVAVRTNKMILKELEIPVQRSGQIV
;
A
#
# COMPACT_ATOMS: atom_id res chain seq x y z
N MET A 1 27.15 -26.50 -24.93
CA MET A 1 25.88 -27.08 -25.39
C MET A 1 25.12 -27.63 -24.22
N PRO A 2 23.84 -27.27 -24.02
CA PRO A 2 22.68 -27.59 -24.82
C PRO A 2 21.73 -26.41 -25.10
N GLN A 3 21.08 -26.47 -26.24
CA GLN A 3 20.23 -25.43 -26.85
C GLN A 3 18.73 -25.46 -26.46
N ASN A 4 18.31 -25.97 -25.30
CA ASN A 4 16.90 -26.28 -25.04
C ASN A 4 16.19 -25.49 -23.91
N GLN A 5 16.69 -24.32 -23.52
CA GLN A 5 16.02 -23.54 -22.43
C GLN A 5 15.48 -22.15 -22.82
N VAL A 6 15.38 -21.83 -24.13
CA VAL A 6 14.93 -20.48 -24.56
C VAL A 6 13.52 -20.48 -25.21
N GLN A 7 12.78 -21.60 -25.16
CA GLN A 7 11.57 -21.74 -25.97
C GLN A 7 10.25 -21.06 -25.50
N PRO A 8 9.91 -20.82 -24.24
CA PRO A 8 8.60 -20.23 -23.92
C PRO A 8 8.47 -18.74 -24.29
N THR A 9 9.52 -17.97 -24.11
CA THR A 9 9.50 -16.52 -24.38
C THR A 9 9.47 -16.22 -25.89
N ILE A 10 10.17 -17.04 -26.68
CA ILE A 10 10.19 -16.93 -28.14
C ILE A 10 8.84 -17.33 -28.76
N LEU A 11 8.11 -18.25 -28.16
CA LEU A 11 6.79 -18.64 -28.63
C LEU A 11 5.76 -17.51 -28.47
N PHE A 12 5.81 -16.76 -27.38
CA PHE A 12 4.92 -15.61 -27.16
C PHE A 12 5.24 -14.44 -28.10
N PHE A 13 6.53 -14.17 -28.37
CA PHE A 13 6.93 -13.19 -29.41
C PHE A 13 6.69 -13.69 -30.85
N LYS A 14 6.71 -14.99 -31.08
CA LYS A 14 6.31 -15.55 -32.38
C LYS A 14 4.79 -15.54 -32.59
N LEU A 15 3.99 -15.42 -31.51
CA LEU A 15 2.54 -15.26 -31.60
C LEU A 15 2.12 -13.78 -31.67
N CYS A 16 3.04 -12.84 -31.38
CA CYS A 16 2.88 -11.41 -31.60
C CYS A 16 3.98 -10.86 -32.54
N PRO A 17 4.16 -11.37 -33.76
CA PRO A 17 4.90 -10.60 -34.74
C PRO A 17 3.99 -9.45 -35.14
N VAL A 18 4.53 -8.24 -35.22
CA VAL A 18 3.95 -7.15 -35.98
C VAL A 18 4.46 -7.34 -37.44
N PRO A 19 3.81 -8.16 -38.24
CA PRO A 19 4.02 -8.22 -39.68
C PRO A 19 2.82 -7.55 -40.34
N SER A 20 2.99 -7.19 -41.61
CA SER A 20 1.94 -6.71 -42.47
C SER A 20 0.61 -7.46 -42.27
N GLN A 21 -0.43 -6.70 -42.02
CA GLN A 21 -1.70 -7.01 -41.35
C GLN A 21 -2.53 -8.20 -41.93
N GLU A 22 -2.25 -8.69 -43.09
CA GLU A 22 -2.99 -9.78 -43.75
C GLU A 22 -2.57 -11.21 -43.34
N TYR A 23 -1.35 -11.37 -42.82
CA TYR A 23 -0.79 -12.72 -42.56
C TYR A 23 -1.11 -13.25 -41.16
N VAL A 24 -1.38 -12.37 -40.18
CA VAL A 24 -1.58 -12.72 -38.77
C VAL A 24 -2.93 -13.40 -38.55
N GLY A 25 -3.99 -12.89 -39.16
CA GLY A 25 -5.33 -13.46 -39.01
C GLY A 25 -5.42 -14.93 -39.45
N LEU A 26 -4.77 -15.28 -40.53
CA LEU A 26 -4.81 -16.63 -41.08
C LEU A 26 -3.96 -17.61 -40.26
N GLN A 27 -2.82 -17.19 -39.75
CA GLN A 27 -1.95 -18.03 -38.92
C GLN A 27 -2.55 -18.27 -37.53
N LEU A 28 -3.17 -17.24 -36.91
CA LEU A 28 -3.86 -17.37 -35.63
C LEU A 28 -5.09 -18.29 -35.76
N VAL A 29 -5.89 -18.10 -36.80
CA VAL A 29 -7.06 -18.99 -37.10
C VAL A 29 -6.60 -20.43 -37.34
N ASN A 30 -5.50 -20.65 -38.06
CA ASN A 30 -4.96 -22.00 -38.32
C ASN A 30 -4.34 -22.61 -37.05
N PHE A 31 -3.69 -21.82 -36.20
CA PHE A 31 -3.21 -22.24 -34.90
C PHE A 31 -4.37 -22.62 -33.97
N VAL A 32 -5.37 -21.73 -33.79
CA VAL A 32 -6.57 -22.00 -33.01
C VAL A 32 -7.31 -23.24 -33.50
N LYS A 33 -7.49 -23.40 -34.82
CA LYS A 33 -8.07 -24.62 -35.39
C LYS A 33 -7.25 -25.88 -35.11
N LYS A 34 -5.92 -25.77 -35.09
CA LYS A 34 -5.01 -26.90 -34.82
C LYS A 34 -5.04 -27.28 -33.32
N GLU A 35 -5.09 -26.30 -32.41
CA GLU A 35 -5.18 -26.54 -30.97
C GLU A 35 -6.60 -26.97 -30.56
N ALA A 36 -7.63 -26.40 -31.16
CA ALA A 36 -9.02 -26.87 -30.95
C ALA A 36 -9.22 -28.32 -31.44
N LYS A 37 -8.55 -28.74 -32.53
CA LYS A 37 -8.55 -30.15 -32.95
C LYS A 37 -7.84 -31.08 -31.96
N LYS A 38 -6.75 -30.63 -31.31
CA LYS A 38 -6.09 -31.39 -30.25
C LYS A 38 -6.96 -31.51 -28.98
N ALA A 39 -7.71 -30.47 -28.63
CA ALA A 39 -8.63 -30.48 -27.47
C ALA A 39 -9.87 -31.37 -27.70
N ILE A 40 -10.23 -31.67 -28.98
CA ILE A 40 -11.35 -32.53 -29.36
C ILE A 40 -10.87 -33.98 -29.60
N ASP A 41 -9.55 -34.22 -29.54
CA ASP A 41 -8.98 -35.56 -29.74
C ASP A 41 -9.50 -36.53 -28.65
N PRO A 42 -10.08 -37.71 -29.04
CA PRO A 42 -10.65 -38.66 -28.08
C PRO A 42 -9.65 -39.24 -27.07
N ILE A 43 -8.35 -39.12 -27.32
CA ILE A 43 -7.28 -39.61 -26.45
C ILE A 43 -6.98 -38.57 -25.36
N TYR A 44 -6.96 -37.26 -25.67
CA TYR A 44 -6.70 -36.17 -24.73
C TYR A 44 -7.97 -35.66 -24.02
N GLY A 45 -9.16 -35.76 -24.64
CA GLY A 45 -10.42 -35.25 -24.06
C GLY A 45 -11.06 -36.16 -23.04
N LYS A 46 -10.71 -37.47 -23.01
CA LYS A 46 -11.32 -38.43 -22.05
C LYS A 46 -10.68 -38.42 -20.66
N GLU A 47 -9.44 -38.01 -20.51
CA GLU A 47 -8.79 -37.96 -19.20
C GLU A 47 -9.17 -36.72 -18.35
N VAL A 48 -9.65 -35.65 -18.98
CA VAL A 48 -9.99 -34.39 -18.31
C VAL A 48 -11.44 -34.34 -17.85
N LEU A 49 -12.35 -35.15 -18.36
CA LEU A 49 -13.80 -35.13 -18.07
C LEU A 49 -14.33 -36.30 -17.24
N SER A 50 -13.50 -37.24 -16.78
CA SER A 50 -13.96 -38.41 -16.01
C SER A 50 -13.70 -38.29 -14.49
N GLY A 51 -13.85 -37.12 -13.94
CA GLY A 51 -13.84 -36.83 -12.49
C GLY A 51 -15.24 -36.79 -11.89
N THR A 52 -16.08 -37.83 -12.05
CA THR A 52 -17.31 -37.96 -11.26
C THR A 52 -17.41 -39.29 -10.58
N ASN A 53 -17.63 -39.22 -9.27
CA ASN A 53 -17.95 -40.27 -8.34
C ASN A 53 -18.87 -41.37 -8.88
N LEU A 54 -18.58 -42.61 -8.53
CA LEU A 54 -19.60 -43.60 -8.17
C LEU A 54 -19.06 -44.63 -7.19
N SER A 55 -19.77 -44.77 -6.14
CA SER A 55 -19.68 -45.74 -5.05
C SER A 55 -20.13 -47.16 -5.45
N GLY A 56 -19.48 -48.18 -4.90
CA GLY A 56 -20.13 -49.41 -4.45
C GLY A 56 -20.06 -50.63 -5.36
N LYS A 57 -19.35 -51.61 -5.02
CA LYS A 57 -19.72 -52.96 -4.54
C LYS A 57 -18.62 -54.01 -4.77
N LYS A 58 -18.48 -54.85 -3.77
CA LYS A 58 -17.58 -55.98 -3.66
C LYS A 58 -17.80 -57.08 -4.72
N ALA A 59 -16.77 -57.80 -5.10
CA ALA A 59 -16.72 -59.27 -5.08
C ALA A 59 -15.30 -59.81 -5.38
N ASP A 60 -14.98 -60.83 -4.64
CA ASP A 60 -13.77 -61.67 -4.55
C ASP A 60 -13.16 -62.21 -5.84
N SER A 61 -11.83 -62.34 -5.86
CA SER A 61 -11.11 -63.61 -5.98
C SER A 61 -9.61 -63.33 -6.28
N SER A 62 -8.74 -63.85 -5.43
CA SER A 62 -7.30 -64.01 -5.60
C SER A 62 -6.97 -65.24 -6.47
N PRO A 63 -5.75 -65.49 -7.04
CA PRO A 63 -4.52 -65.56 -6.28
C PRO A 63 -3.20 -65.18 -6.99
N LYS A 64 -2.22 -64.87 -6.11
CA LYS A 64 -0.74 -65.12 -6.18
C LYS A 64 0.09 -64.78 -7.41
N ALA A 65 1.10 -63.99 -7.38
CA ALA A 65 2.45 -64.15 -6.79
C ALA A 65 3.43 -63.11 -7.33
N SER A 66 4.46 -62.91 -6.49
CA SER A 66 5.82 -62.38 -6.74
C SER A 66 6.06 -60.87 -6.77
N GLY A 67 6.67 -60.49 -5.73
CA GLY A 67 7.23 -59.29 -5.29
C GLY A 67 8.34 -58.63 -6.14
N LYS A 68 8.33 -57.30 -6.02
CA LYS A 68 9.56 -56.47 -5.95
C LYS A 68 9.25 -55.18 -5.27
N THR A 69 9.82 -55.04 -4.11
CA THR A 69 9.83 -53.90 -3.21
C THR A 69 10.58 -52.77 -3.86
N PHE A 70 9.96 -51.60 -4.06
CA PHE A 70 10.66 -50.36 -4.32
C PHE A 70 10.69 -49.53 -3.04
N VAL A 71 11.88 -49.39 -2.49
CA VAL A 71 12.19 -48.58 -1.31
C VAL A 71 12.19 -47.09 -1.70
N ARG A 72 11.35 -46.32 -1.04
CA ARG A 72 11.41 -44.86 -1.03
C ARG A 72 12.65 -44.42 -0.23
N LYS A 73 13.59 -43.74 -0.85
CA LYS A 73 14.70 -43.07 -0.15
C LYS A 73 14.22 -41.71 0.33
N ASN A 74 14.09 -41.57 1.63
CA ASN A 74 14.02 -40.30 2.31
C ASN A 74 15.44 -39.76 2.47
N PHE A 75 15.72 -38.57 2.02
CA PHE A 75 16.95 -37.85 2.35
C PHE A 75 16.79 -37.19 3.72
N ALA A 76 17.43 -37.76 4.72
CA ALA A 76 17.68 -37.11 6.01
C ALA A 76 19.08 -36.51 6.02
N THR A 77 19.16 -35.21 6.32
CA THR A 77 20.42 -34.53 6.60
C THR A 77 20.99 -35.02 7.91
N GLY A 78 22.10 -35.72 7.83
CA GLY A 78 22.80 -36.27 9.00
C GLY A 78 23.74 -35.24 9.64
N ILE A 79 23.58 -35.07 10.92
CA ILE A 79 24.56 -34.45 11.83
C ILE A 79 25.65 -35.49 12.09
N LYS A 80 26.92 -35.13 11.88
CA LYS A 80 28.04 -35.93 12.26
C LYS A 80 28.40 -35.62 13.70
N GLU A 81 28.22 -36.61 14.58
CA GLU A 81 28.85 -36.71 15.88
C GLU A 81 30.31 -37.13 15.72
N SER A 82 31.16 -36.50 16.50
CA SER A 82 32.59 -36.82 16.63
C SER A 82 32.78 -37.88 17.70
N THR A 83 33.32 -39.03 17.36
CA THR A 83 33.90 -39.96 18.32
C THR A 83 35.42 -39.78 18.36
N ASN A 84 35.94 -39.71 19.58
CA ASN A 84 37.34 -39.75 19.94
C ASN A 84 37.98 -41.12 19.64
N GLU A 85 39.18 -41.09 19.06
CA GLU A 85 40.19 -42.09 19.39
C GLU A 85 41.61 -41.47 19.25
N GLN A 86 42.40 -41.70 20.26
CA GLN A 86 43.80 -41.32 20.45
C GLN A 86 44.73 -42.11 19.51
N THR A 87 45.73 -41.54 18.95
CA THR A 87 47.15 -41.83 19.23
C THR A 87 48.11 -41.20 18.27
N THR A 88 49.23 -40.74 18.85
CA THR A 88 50.66 -40.59 18.38
C THR A 88 51.03 -39.50 17.38
N GLN A 89 51.84 -38.69 17.97
CA GLN A 89 52.92 -37.76 17.54
C GLN A 89 53.47 -37.94 16.11
N ARG A 90 53.47 -36.81 15.37
CA ARG A 90 54.67 -36.31 14.66
C ARG A 90 54.45 -34.84 14.24
N GLY A 91 55.44 -34.00 14.58
CA GLY A 91 55.33 -32.56 14.39
C GLY A 91 55.33 -32.10 12.94
N ASN A 92 54.49 -31.11 12.71
CA ASN A 92 54.64 -30.20 11.58
C ASN A 92 54.25 -28.78 12.03
N ILE A 93 55.19 -27.88 11.81
CA ILE A 93 55.15 -26.47 12.12
C ILE A 93 53.99 -25.86 11.30
N ARG A 94 52.93 -25.49 11.98
CA ARG A 94 51.90 -24.62 11.37
C ARG A 94 52.34 -23.17 11.49
N VAL A 95 52.72 -22.58 10.37
CA VAL A 95 52.84 -21.13 10.20
C VAL A 95 51.46 -20.55 10.43
N ALA A 96 51.26 -19.85 11.54
CA ALA A 96 50.06 -19.11 11.83
C ALA A 96 50.00 -17.89 10.88
N PHE A 97 49.02 -17.86 9.97
CA PHE A 97 48.67 -16.65 9.22
C PHE A 97 48.15 -15.63 10.22
N VAL A 98 49.02 -14.66 10.60
CA VAL A 98 48.63 -13.53 11.44
C VAL A 98 47.82 -12.55 10.55
N THR A 99 46.52 -12.50 10.75
CA THR A 99 45.69 -11.50 10.08
C THR A 99 46.03 -10.12 10.62
N PRO A 100 46.31 -9.12 9.76
CA PRO A 100 46.68 -7.79 10.21
C PRO A 100 45.52 -7.11 10.97
N CYS A 101 45.89 -6.23 11.92
CA CYS A 101 44.91 -5.46 12.69
C CYS A 101 43.99 -4.63 11.75
N LEU A 102 42.69 -4.82 11.85
CA LEU A 102 41.67 -4.21 10.98
C LEU A 102 41.64 -2.66 11.06
N PHE A 103 42.26 -2.07 12.11
CA PHE A 103 42.31 -0.62 12.26
C PHE A 103 43.63 -0.01 11.76
N CYS A 104 44.80 -0.49 12.23
CA CYS A 104 46.09 0.09 11.90
C CYS A 104 46.90 -0.72 10.87
N GLN A 105 46.37 -1.87 10.41
CA GLN A 105 46.96 -2.80 9.46
C GLN A 105 48.33 -3.43 9.93
N GLY A 106 48.70 -3.21 11.18
CA GLY A 106 49.89 -3.83 11.79
C GLY A 106 49.72 -5.33 12.00
N THR A 107 50.75 -6.11 11.75
CA THR A 107 50.76 -7.57 11.84
C THR A 107 51.08 -8.15 13.22
N SER A 108 51.37 -7.27 14.21
CA SER A 108 51.88 -7.68 15.53
C SER A 108 50.82 -7.76 16.63
N HIS A 109 49.54 -7.41 16.34
CA HIS A 109 48.47 -7.39 17.34
C HIS A 109 47.08 -7.49 16.70
N SER A 110 46.13 -7.97 17.50
CA SER A 110 44.68 -7.96 17.14
C SER A 110 44.01 -6.63 17.49
N LEU A 111 42.76 -6.40 17.05
CA LEU A 111 42.05 -5.13 17.23
C LEU A 111 41.84 -4.76 18.70
N ASP A 112 41.65 -5.74 19.59
CA ASP A 112 41.47 -5.60 21.02
C ASP A 112 42.73 -5.06 21.73
N ASN A 113 43.93 -5.27 21.15
CA ASN A 113 45.24 -4.83 21.65
C ASN A 113 45.82 -3.66 20.86
N CYS A 114 45.03 -3.02 19.99
CA CYS A 114 45.47 -1.94 19.13
C CYS A 114 45.61 -0.60 19.88
N LYS A 115 46.85 -0.18 20.18
CA LYS A 115 47.14 1.09 20.92
C LYS A 115 46.61 2.34 20.20
N THR A 116 46.54 2.34 18.88
CA THR A 116 46.03 3.45 18.09
C THR A 116 44.50 3.48 18.09
N PHE A 117 43.83 2.31 18.17
CA PHE A 117 42.38 2.21 18.30
C PHE A 117 41.93 2.59 19.69
N VAL A 118 42.65 2.25 20.73
CA VAL A 118 42.35 2.62 22.13
C VAL A 118 42.49 4.12 22.38
N LYS A 119 43.29 4.84 21.58
CA LYS A 119 43.42 6.32 21.66
C LYS A 119 42.25 7.07 21.02
N LYS A 120 41.42 6.39 20.26
CA LYS A 120 40.24 6.99 19.64
C LYS A 120 39.13 7.18 20.67
N ASP A 121 38.29 8.19 20.48
CA ASP A 121 37.06 8.41 21.27
C ASP A 121 36.14 7.19 21.20
N LEU A 122 35.38 6.95 22.24
CA LEU A 122 34.46 5.85 22.35
C LEU A 122 33.41 5.85 21.21
N LYS A 123 32.92 7.03 20.82
CA LYS A 123 31.98 7.17 19.68
C LYS A 123 32.64 6.78 18.37
N GLU A 124 33.89 7.15 18.15
CA GLU A 124 34.67 6.77 16.98
C GLU A 124 34.95 5.25 16.94
N ARG A 125 35.25 4.61 18.09
CA ARG A 125 35.42 3.15 18.18
C ARG A 125 34.15 2.41 17.83
N PHE A 126 33.01 2.81 18.38
CA PHE A 126 31.71 2.21 18.04
C PHE A 126 31.35 2.41 16.57
N ASN A 127 31.61 3.58 16.02
CA ASN A 127 31.33 3.88 14.62
C ASN A 127 32.21 3.03 13.67
N PHE A 128 33.48 2.86 14.00
CA PHE A 128 34.38 2.00 13.23
C PHE A 128 33.92 0.54 13.22
N LEU A 129 33.55 -0.01 14.38
CA LEU A 129 33.03 -1.38 14.49
C LEU A 129 31.73 -1.57 13.68
N LYS A 130 30.86 -0.57 13.69
CA LYS A 130 29.61 -0.57 12.90
C LYS A 130 29.89 -0.55 11.40
N ILE A 131 30.78 0.32 10.94
CA ILE A 131 31.16 0.45 9.52
C ILE A 131 31.85 -0.83 9.01
N LYS A 132 32.68 -1.48 9.83
CA LYS A 132 33.40 -2.72 9.48
C LYS A 132 32.58 -4.00 9.74
N GLY A 133 31.35 -3.90 10.21
CA GLY A 133 30.46 -5.05 10.47
C GLY A 133 30.99 -6.02 11.52
N LEU A 134 31.69 -5.48 12.57
CA LEU A 134 32.30 -6.31 13.61
C LEU A 134 31.41 -6.48 14.82
N CYS A 135 31.40 -7.67 15.40
CA CYS A 135 30.64 -7.99 16.59
C CYS A 135 31.10 -7.18 17.81
N PHE A 136 30.19 -6.46 18.48
CA PHE A 136 30.47 -5.66 19.66
C PHE A 136 30.83 -6.48 20.91
N ALA A 137 30.60 -7.81 20.89
CA ALA A 137 30.97 -8.69 22.00
C ALA A 137 32.35 -9.35 21.86
N CYS A 138 32.83 -9.65 20.64
CA CYS A 138 34.10 -10.36 20.40
C CYS A 138 35.01 -9.71 19.36
N LEU A 139 34.61 -8.59 18.75
CA LEU A 139 35.36 -7.81 17.73
C LEU A 139 35.68 -8.58 16.42
N LYS A 140 35.02 -9.72 16.16
CA LYS A 140 35.17 -10.51 14.92
C LYS A 140 34.01 -10.21 13.95
N SER A 141 34.29 -10.39 12.66
CA SER A 141 33.28 -10.28 11.60
C SER A 141 32.43 -11.54 11.47
N GLY A 142 31.27 -11.44 10.75
CA GLY A 142 30.46 -12.59 10.39
C GLY A 142 29.26 -12.88 11.29
N HIS A 143 29.10 -12.19 12.41
CA HIS A 143 27.93 -12.31 13.29
C HIS A 143 27.70 -11.04 14.12
N GLN A 144 26.49 -10.89 14.66
CA GLN A 144 26.13 -9.80 15.57
C GLN A 144 26.20 -10.24 17.03
N LYS A 145 26.21 -9.26 17.97
CA LYS A 145 26.30 -9.53 19.42
C LYS A 145 25.23 -10.54 19.91
N ALA A 146 24.03 -10.48 19.37
CA ALA A 146 22.90 -11.35 19.81
C ALA A 146 23.12 -12.85 19.55
N VAL A 147 24.04 -13.22 18.63
CA VAL A 147 24.35 -14.62 18.26
C VAL A 147 25.83 -14.96 18.51
N CYS A 148 26.51 -14.15 19.31
CA CYS A 148 27.93 -14.35 19.60
C CYS A 148 28.15 -15.49 20.60
N GLN A 149 28.90 -16.50 20.20
CA GLN A 149 29.31 -17.63 21.06
C GLN A 149 30.57 -17.38 21.86
N HIS A 150 31.30 -16.28 21.58
CA HIS A 150 32.57 -15.93 22.21
C HIS A 150 32.49 -14.52 22.78
N GLU A 151 31.84 -14.35 23.92
CA GLU A 151 31.77 -13.06 24.59
C GLU A 151 33.02 -12.72 25.36
N ALA A 152 33.65 -11.58 25.09
CA ALA A 152 34.81 -11.09 25.84
C ALA A 152 34.33 -10.46 27.17
N THR A 153 34.99 -10.81 28.27
CA THR A 153 34.76 -10.23 29.58
C THR A 153 35.63 -9.01 29.78
N CYS A 154 35.05 -7.90 30.15
CA CYS A 154 35.72 -6.64 30.39
C CYS A 154 36.60 -6.71 31.65
N ALA A 155 37.90 -6.38 31.55
CA ALA A 155 38.80 -6.36 32.67
C ALA A 155 38.46 -5.31 33.74
N ASN A 156 37.70 -4.24 33.36
CA ASN A 156 37.43 -3.11 34.27
C ASN A 156 36.11 -3.25 35.04
N CYS A 157 35.09 -3.96 34.51
CA CYS A 157 33.80 -4.08 35.14
C CYS A 157 33.22 -5.51 35.17
N HIS A 158 33.93 -6.48 34.68
CA HIS A 158 33.58 -7.92 34.64
C HIS A 158 32.29 -8.26 33.92
N ARG A 159 31.76 -7.33 33.05
CA ARG A 159 30.60 -7.55 32.22
C ARG A 159 31.00 -8.04 30.83
N THR A 160 30.08 -8.62 30.10
CA THR A 160 30.28 -9.21 28.76
C THR A 160 30.41 -8.14 27.67
N HIS A 161 31.61 -7.54 27.54
CA HIS A 161 32.03 -6.68 26.43
C HIS A 161 33.56 -6.58 26.41
N PRO A 162 34.17 -6.28 25.27
CA PRO A 162 35.63 -6.06 25.18
C PRO A 162 36.05 -4.86 26.03
N THR A 163 37.18 -4.97 26.70
CA THR A 163 37.71 -3.91 27.59
C THR A 163 37.89 -2.58 26.86
N ILE A 164 38.23 -2.58 25.59
CA ILE A 164 38.35 -1.36 24.75
C ILE A 164 37.07 -0.61 24.50
N LEU A 165 35.91 -1.21 24.81
CA LEU A 165 34.57 -0.59 24.75
C LEU A 165 34.01 -0.26 26.13
N HIS A 166 34.85 -0.28 27.18
CA HIS A 166 34.45 0.05 28.54
C HIS A 166 34.13 1.54 28.66
N ILE A 167 32.95 1.85 29.23
CA ILE A 167 32.51 3.21 29.57
C ILE A 167 32.79 3.47 31.03
N ASN A 168 33.69 4.40 31.33
CA ASN A 168 34.04 4.77 32.70
C ASN A 168 33.06 5.86 33.19
N PRO A 169 32.20 5.63 34.21
CA PRO A 169 31.18 6.60 34.64
C PRO A 169 31.75 7.90 35.25
N ARG A 170 33.08 8.00 35.43
CA ARG A 170 33.74 9.15 36.08
C ARG A 170 34.41 10.14 35.11
N GLN A 171 34.26 9.98 33.79
CA GLN A 171 34.77 10.90 32.78
C GLN A 171 33.61 11.48 31.95
N ILE A 172 32.68 12.11 32.63
CA ILE A 172 31.82 13.10 31.99
C ILE A 172 32.37 14.45 32.46
N ASP A 173 33.05 15.12 31.57
CA ASP A 173 33.79 16.35 31.78
C ASP A 173 32.96 17.47 32.37
N GLN A 174 33.57 18.18 33.35
CA GLN A 174 33.16 19.53 33.73
C GLN A 174 33.41 20.49 32.57
N PRO A 175 32.48 21.40 32.24
CA PRO A 175 32.72 22.41 31.24
C PRO A 175 33.61 23.52 31.79
N LYS A 176 34.64 23.88 31.04
CA LYS A 176 35.39 25.10 31.18
C LYS A 176 34.50 26.28 30.80
N ASN A 177 34.37 27.22 31.72
CA ASN A 177 33.73 28.51 31.50
C ASN A 177 34.46 29.31 30.43
N GLU A 178 33.71 29.74 29.41
CA GLU A 178 33.92 31.05 28.77
C GLU A 178 32.55 31.61 28.39
N GLU A 179 32.31 32.82 28.90
CA GLU A 179 31.05 33.56 28.79
C GLU A 179 30.81 34.01 27.34
N SER A 180 29.61 33.83 26.85
CA SER A 180 28.77 34.89 26.28
C SER A 180 27.47 34.39 25.67
N ASN A 181 26.39 34.76 26.31
CA ASN A 181 25.04 35.13 25.80
C ASN A 181 24.44 34.47 24.55
N LYS A 182 23.33 33.81 24.83
CA LYS A 182 21.99 33.85 24.26
C LYS A 182 21.38 32.55 23.77
N SER A 183 20.36 32.22 24.57
CA SER A 183 19.05 31.63 24.23
C SER A 183 18.98 30.34 23.38
N VAL A 184 18.85 29.22 24.05
CA VAL A 184 17.68 28.36 24.29
C VAL A 184 16.94 27.93 23.02
N PHE A 185 17.10 26.66 22.65
CA PHE A 185 16.04 25.70 22.52
C PHE A 185 16.64 24.28 22.44
N GLU A 186 16.37 23.50 23.49
CA GLU A 186 16.71 22.08 23.62
C GLU A 186 15.80 21.22 22.72
N GLU A 187 16.41 20.41 21.86
CA GLU A 187 15.78 19.20 21.36
C GLU A 187 16.21 18.02 22.24
N THR A 188 15.32 17.57 23.08
CA THR A 188 15.50 16.36 23.89
C THR A 188 15.08 15.13 23.08
N THR A 189 16.07 14.40 22.58
CA THR A 189 15.90 13.00 22.17
C THR A 189 16.09 12.11 23.40
N ASN A 190 14.99 11.62 23.98
CA ASN A 190 15.01 10.69 25.09
C ASN A 190 15.23 9.25 24.58
N THR A 191 16.42 8.74 24.77
CA THR A 191 16.70 7.29 24.78
C THR A 191 16.59 6.81 26.22
N LEU A 192 15.55 6.06 26.54
CA LEU A 192 15.36 5.44 27.86
C LEU A 192 16.19 4.16 27.99
N SER A 193 17.20 4.19 28.82
CA SER A 193 17.85 3.02 29.38
C SER A 193 17.26 2.68 30.74
N ILE A 194 16.79 1.46 30.90
CA ILE A 194 16.22 0.91 32.12
C ILE A 194 17.37 0.60 33.10
N ASN A 195 17.41 1.30 34.21
CA ASN A 195 18.21 0.91 35.38
C ASN A 195 17.26 0.50 36.52
N ALA A 196 17.40 -0.75 36.92
CA ALA A 196 16.82 -1.25 38.17
C ALA A 196 17.72 -0.87 39.36
N SER A 197 17.19 -0.18 40.34
CA SER A 197 17.75 -0.19 41.71
C SER A 197 16.73 0.27 42.75
N THR A 198 16.40 -0.66 43.59
CA THR A 198 16.12 -0.64 45.05
C THR A 198 15.49 0.60 45.75
N HIS A 199 14.33 0.29 46.31
CA HIS A 199 13.70 0.77 47.58
C HIS A 199 13.54 2.27 47.87
N THR A 200 12.32 2.73 47.63
CA THR A 200 11.54 3.40 48.69
C THR A 200 10.05 3.26 48.35
N ARG A 201 9.22 2.99 49.38
CA ARG A 201 7.78 2.82 49.29
C ARG A 201 7.12 4.16 48.93
N ALA A 202 6.83 4.36 47.64
CA ALA A 202 5.77 5.23 47.14
C ALA A 202 4.69 4.35 46.51
N ARG A 203 3.42 4.54 46.86
CA ARG A 203 2.28 3.91 46.21
C ARG A 203 2.32 4.29 44.75
N GLU A 204 2.73 3.36 43.87
CA GLU A 204 2.57 3.53 42.43
C GLU A 204 1.07 3.58 42.11
N SER A 205 0.55 4.77 41.81
CA SER A 205 -0.81 4.92 41.32
C SER A 205 -0.92 4.28 39.91
N ARG A 206 -1.93 3.45 39.73
CA ARG A 206 -2.22 2.84 38.44
C ARG A 206 -2.90 3.87 37.57
N CYS A 207 -2.31 4.15 36.42
CA CYS A 207 -2.83 5.19 35.50
C CYS A 207 -3.97 4.71 34.61
N GLN A 208 -4.09 3.38 34.34
CA GLN A 208 -5.08 2.83 33.39
C GLN A 208 -5.63 1.47 33.85
N ALA A 209 -6.92 1.28 33.57
CA ALA A 209 -7.59 -0.03 33.67
C ALA A 209 -7.59 -0.74 32.33
N LEU A 210 -7.18 -2.00 32.35
CA LEU A 210 -7.24 -2.91 31.21
C LEU A 210 -8.34 -3.95 31.42
N PRO A 211 -8.98 -4.48 30.33
CA PRO A 211 -10.06 -5.44 30.42
C PRO A 211 -9.55 -6.83 30.85
N ILE A 212 -9.31 -6.99 32.15
CA ILE A 212 -8.80 -8.21 32.78
C ILE A 212 -9.89 -8.83 33.66
N VAL A 213 -10.22 -10.10 33.44
CA VAL A 213 -11.28 -10.82 34.13
C VAL A 213 -10.78 -12.15 34.69
N PRO A 214 -11.16 -12.53 35.92
CA PRO A 214 -10.81 -13.86 36.47
C PRO A 214 -11.63 -14.95 35.79
N VAL A 215 -10.97 -16.07 35.42
CA VAL A 215 -11.55 -17.17 34.64
C VAL A 215 -11.05 -18.53 35.13
N ARG A 216 -11.79 -19.59 34.79
CA ARG A 216 -11.33 -20.98 34.85
C ARG A 216 -11.00 -21.48 33.47
N LEU A 217 -9.82 -22.04 33.28
CA LEU A 217 -9.36 -22.66 32.04
C LEU A 217 -9.21 -24.17 32.24
N LYS A 218 -9.78 -24.96 31.36
CA LYS A 218 -9.74 -26.42 31.39
C LYS A 218 -9.61 -27.03 29.99
N LEU A 219 -9.27 -28.31 29.94
CA LEU A 219 -9.43 -29.11 28.73
C LEU A 219 -10.90 -29.51 28.53
N ILE A 220 -11.36 -29.53 27.31
CA ILE A 220 -12.69 -30.04 26.94
C ILE A 220 -12.80 -31.50 27.40
N ASN A 221 -13.87 -31.82 28.13
CA ASN A 221 -14.13 -33.11 28.75
C ASN A 221 -13.16 -33.49 29.90
N CYS A 222 -12.63 -32.49 30.61
CA CYS A 222 -11.82 -32.73 31.80
C CYS A 222 -12.31 -31.85 32.95
N ASP A 223 -12.42 -32.43 34.15
CA ASP A 223 -12.86 -31.72 35.35
C ASP A 223 -11.74 -30.88 35.99
N LYS A 224 -10.49 -31.18 35.63
CA LYS A 224 -9.34 -30.40 36.11
C LYS A 224 -9.28 -29.06 35.45
N TYR A 225 -9.32 -27.99 36.26
CA TYR A 225 -9.22 -26.60 35.79
C TYR A 225 -8.09 -25.83 36.50
N VAL A 226 -7.72 -24.72 35.90
CA VAL A 226 -6.77 -23.73 36.46
C VAL A 226 -7.50 -22.39 36.56
N GLU A 227 -7.47 -21.78 37.73
CA GLU A 227 -7.93 -20.41 37.92
C GLU A 227 -6.81 -19.44 37.51
N THR A 228 -7.14 -18.47 36.70
CA THR A 228 -6.24 -17.46 36.20
C THR A 228 -6.99 -16.20 35.82
N TYR A 229 -6.28 -15.10 35.50
CA TYR A 229 -6.87 -13.97 34.84
C TYR A 229 -6.70 -14.05 33.34
N ALA A 230 -7.74 -13.64 32.61
CA ALA A 230 -7.73 -13.45 31.17
C ALA A 230 -7.72 -11.95 30.83
N PHE A 231 -6.78 -11.54 29.99
CA PHE A 231 -6.76 -10.22 29.37
C PHE A 231 -7.50 -10.29 28.03
N LEU A 232 -8.57 -9.51 27.88
CA LEU A 232 -9.36 -9.45 26.65
C LEU A 232 -8.78 -8.38 25.71
N ASP A 233 -7.94 -8.81 24.76
CA ASP A 233 -7.21 -7.90 23.86
C ASP A 233 -7.83 -7.91 22.45
N SER A 234 -8.68 -6.93 22.16
CA SER A 234 -9.30 -6.74 20.85
C SER A 234 -8.29 -6.36 19.74
N GLY A 235 -7.07 -5.98 20.11
CA GLY A 235 -5.98 -5.69 19.16
C GLY A 235 -5.19 -6.94 18.75
N SER A 236 -5.30 -8.04 19.51
CA SER A 236 -4.60 -9.29 19.20
C SER A 236 -5.43 -10.17 18.26
N THR A 237 -4.82 -10.62 17.16
CA THR A 237 -5.47 -11.53 16.18
C THR A 237 -5.44 -13.00 16.61
N ALA A 238 -4.70 -13.33 17.67
CA ALA A 238 -4.54 -14.66 18.20
C ALA A 238 -4.64 -14.66 19.74
N SER A 239 -4.97 -15.82 20.32
CA SER A 239 -5.00 -16.01 21.77
C SER A 239 -3.74 -16.73 22.26
N PHE A 240 -3.30 -16.38 23.47
CA PHE A 240 -2.06 -16.87 24.07
C PHE A 240 -2.28 -17.31 25.52
N CYS A 241 -1.53 -18.31 25.98
CA CYS A 241 -1.45 -18.65 27.39
C CYS A 241 0.00 -18.71 27.86
N THR A 242 0.21 -18.56 29.16
CA THR A 242 1.54 -18.74 29.75
C THR A 242 1.93 -20.21 29.82
N GLU A 243 3.23 -20.49 29.72
CA GLU A 243 3.78 -21.83 29.89
C GLU A 243 3.43 -22.42 31.28
N ASN A 244 3.28 -21.59 32.30
CA ASN A 244 2.89 -22.04 33.65
C ASN A 244 1.48 -22.64 33.65
N VAL A 245 0.53 -22.01 32.95
CA VAL A 245 -0.84 -22.51 32.80
C VAL A 245 -0.84 -23.89 32.13
N VAL A 246 -0.02 -24.04 31.06
CA VAL A 246 0.12 -25.33 30.34
C VAL A 246 0.67 -26.44 31.25
N ARG A 247 1.69 -26.11 32.06
CA ARG A 247 2.24 -27.06 33.03
C ARG A 247 1.22 -27.49 34.10
N PHE A 248 0.41 -26.54 34.62
CA PHE A 248 -0.63 -26.85 35.59
C PHE A 248 -1.74 -27.74 35.01
N LEU A 249 -2.11 -27.51 33.74
CA LEU A 249 -3.09 -28.35 33.03
C LEU A 249 -2.50 -29.72 32.63
N ASN A 250 -1.18 -29.86 32.69
CA ASN A 250 -0.41 -31.04 32.26
C ASN A 250 -0.73 -31.43 30.80
N VAL A 251 -0.62 -30.43 29.91
CA VAL A 251 -0.93 -30.58 28.48
C VAL A 251 0.34 -30.42 27.67
N GLU A 252 0.56 -31.30 26.72
CA GLU A 252 1.64 -31.15 25.76
C GLU A 252 1.13 -30.46 24.51
N GLY A 253 1.84 -29.39 24.09
CA GLY A 253 1.58 -28.65 22.87
C GLY A 253 2.51 -29.04 21.73
N LYS A 254 2.04 -28.91 20.49
CA LYS A 254 2.86 -29.10 19.31
C LYS A 254 3.80 -27.88 19.16
N ARG A 255 5.11 -28.08 19.24
CA ARG A 255 6.11 -27.02 19.04
C ARG A 255 5.98 -26.38 17.66
N THR A 256 6.03 -25.07 17.61
CA THR A 256 5.93 -24.26 16.40
C THR A 256 6.71 -22.96 16.58
N GLN A 257 6.99 -22.30 15.47
CA GLN A 257 7.47 -20.91 15.47
C GLN A 257 6.37 -19.98 14.99
N ILE A 258 6.19 -18.88 15.67
CA ILE A 258 5.22 -17.85 15.30
C ILE A 258 5.92 -16.52 15.04
N ASN A 259 5.43 -15.79 14.09
CA ASN A 259 5.88 -14.44 13.80
C ASN A 259 4.97 -13.46 14.55
N LEU A 260 5.52 -12.77 15.56
CA LEU A 260 4.83 -11.74 16.32
C LEU A 260 5.10 -10.40 15.69
N LEU A 261 4.05 -9.79 15.16
CA LEU A 261 4.05 -8.43 14.66
C LEU A 261 3.44 -7.51 15.73
N THR A 262 4.25 -6.69 16.35
CA THR A 262 3.82 -5.63 17.27
C THR A 262 4.23 -4.27 16.72
N MET A 263 3.71 -3.17 17.29
CA MET A 263 4.06 -1.82 16.82
C MET A 263 5.58 -1.64 16.73
N GLY A 264 6.07 -1.54 15.50
CA GLY A 264 7.48 -1.27 15.20
C GLY A 264 8.44 -2.45 15.31
N GLN A 265 7.98 -3.68 15.63
CA GLN A 265 8.83 -4.85 15.74
C GLN A 265 8.16 -6.12 15.17
N GLU A 266 8.88 -6.80 14.31
CA GLU A 266 8.58 -8.15 13.87
C GLU A 266 9.57 -9.11 14.51
N LYS A 267 9.08 -10.12 15.21
CA LYS A 267 9.93 -11.06 15.92
C LYS A 267 9.43 -12.49 15.77
N VAL A 268 10.30 -13.36 15.26
CA VAL A 268 10.04 -14.81 15.28
C VAL A 268 10.32 -15.33 16.68
N VAL A 269 9.37 -16.07 17.25
CA VAL A 269 9.48 -16.64 18.59
C VAL A 269 9.04 -18.09 18.61
N ASP A 270 9.73 -18.90 19.40
CA ASP A 270 9.33 -20.28 19.66
C ASP A 270 8.08 -20.30 20.54
N SER A 271 7.16 -21.18 20.21
CA SER A 271 5.87 -21.34 20.87
C SER A 271 5.42 -22.80 20.77
N SER A 272 4.40 -23.16 21.53
CA SER A 272 3.67 -24.42 21.34
C SER A 272 2.19 -24.13 21.08
N VAL A 273 1.57 -24.90 20.24
CA VAL A 273 0.12 -24.80 19.94
C VAL A 273 -0.63 -25.74 20.87
N ILE A 274 -1.54 -25.18 21.65
CA ILE A 274 -2.42 -25.95 22.55
C ILE A 274 -3.84 -25.89 21.95
N SER A 275 -4.47 -27.07 21.83
CA SER A 275 -5.83 -27.21 21.30
C SER A 275 -6.74 -27.83 22.35
N ARG A 276 -8.07 -27.76 22.12
CA ARG A 276 -9.10 -28.36 22.98
C ARG A 276 -9.18 -27.73 24.37
N LEU A 277 -8.92 -26.44 24.49
CA LEU A 277 -9.13 -25.66 25.70
C LEU A 277 -10.50 -25.01 25.72
N GLU A 278 -11.04 -24.84 26.91
CA GLU A 278 -12.31 -24.20 27.19
C GLU A 278 -12.11 -23.24 28.37
N VAL A 279 -12.60 -22.01 28.22
CA VAL A 279 -12.59 -20.98 29.27
C VAL A 279 -14.00 -20.76 29.78
N CYS A 280 -14.15 -20.68 31.11
CA CYS A 280 -15.42 -20.40 31.77
C CYS A 280 -15.27 -19.19 32.68
N ASP A 281 -16.41 -18.60 33.11
CA ASP A 281 -16.38 -17.62 34.19
C ASP A 281 -15.80 -18.24 35.47
N ILE A 282 -15.55 -17.43 36.49
CA ILE A 282 -14.92 -17.90 37.74
C ILE A 282 -15.82 -18.87 38.52
N ASN A 283 -17.10 -18.91 38.26
CA ASN A 283 -18.04 -19.83 38.88
C ASN A 283 -18.15 -21.18 38.15
N GLY A 284 -17.49 -21.29 36.97
CA GLY A 284 -17.53 -22.49 36.13
C GLY A 284 -18.67 -22.51 35.12
N ASN A 285 -19.42 -21.41 34.99
CA ASN A 285 -20.49 -21.28 34.01
C ASN A 285 -20.00 -20.63 32.72
N ASN A 286 -20.87 -20.45 31.71
CA ASN A 286 -20.61 -19.73 30.48
C ASN A 286 -19.36 -20.19 29.70
N ALA A 287 -19.25 -21.48 29.50
CA ALA A 287 -18.12 -22.11 28.83
C ALA A 287 -17.99 -21.67 27.36
N ILE A 288 -16.77 -21.24 26.96
CA ILE A 288 -16.38 -20.82 25.61
C ILE A 288 -15.23 -21.71 25.16
N SER A 289 -15.42 -22.47 24.10
CA SER A 289 -14.34 -23.23 23.45
C SER A 289 -13.34 -22.29 22.81
N LEU A 290 -12.05 -22.46 23.10
CA LEU A 290 -10.99 -21.69 22.52
C LEU A 290 -10.48 -22.34 21.22
N PRO A 291 -10.17 -21.55 20.17
CA PRO A 291 -9.40 -22.03 19.02
C PRO A 291 -8.01 -22.47 19.49
N PRO A 292 -7.20 -23.11 18.64
CA PRO A 292 -5.81 -23.37 18.98
C PRO A 292 -5.11 -22.09 19.44
N ILE A 293 -4.56 -22.12 20.66
CA ILE A 293 -3.86 -20.96 21.27
C ILE A 293 -2.36 -21.22 21.36
N PHE A 294 -1.57 -20.17 21.45
CA PHE A 294 -0.11 -20.22 21.45
C PHE A 294 0.45 -20.01 22.86
N THR A 295 1.58 -20.65 23.17
CA THR A 295 2.26 -20.48 24.47
C THR A 295 3.25 -19.34 24.45
N ARG A 296 3.37 -18.63 25.59
CA ARG A 296 4.36 -17.59 25.83
C ARG A 296 4.94 -17.75 27.23
N SER A 297 6.22 -17.36 27.39
CA SER A 297 6.82 -17.28 28.72
C SER A 297 6.18 -16.16 29.56
N ASN A 298 5.89 -15.00 28.94
CA ASN A 298 5.26 -13.85 29.58
C ASN A 298 4.22 -13.23 28.66
N LEU A 299 3.12 -12.71 29.25
CA LEU A 299 2.13 -11.88 28.58
C LEU A 299 2.47 -10.40 28.76
N PRO A 300 1.92 -9.49 27.92
CA PRO A 300 2.18 -8.03 28.02
C PRO A 300 1.53 -7.37 29.23
N VAL A 301 0.79 -8.11 30.05
CA VAL A 301 0.10 -7.68 31.25
C VAL A 301 0.49 -8.56 32.42
N SER A 302 0.41 -7.99 33.61
CA SER A 302 0.82 -8.65 34.85
C SER A 302 -0.22 -8.46 35.97
N ARG A 303 0.00 -9.09 37.13
CA ARG A 303 -0.85 -8.92 38.31
C ARG A 303 -0.99 -7.45 38.76
N LYS A 304 -0.02 -6.59 38.44
CA LYS A 304 -0.09 -5.15 38.76
C LYS A 304 -1.16 -4.40 37.95
N ASP A 305 -1.58 -4.96 36.83
CA ASP A 305 -2.56 -4.34 35.93
C ASP A 305 -4.01 -4.71 36.29
N ILE A 306 -4.22 -5.62 37.25
CA ILE A 306 -5.55 -6.05 37.72
C ILE A 306 -6.17 -4.99 38.61
N VAL A 307 -7.30 -4.42 38.18
CA VAL A 307 -8.05 -3.40 38.91
C VAL A 307 -8.63 -3.94 40.22
N SER A 308 -8.59 -3.17 41.25
CA SER A 308 -9.16 -3.51 42.56
C SER A 308 -10.38 -2.63 42.91
N SER A 309 -11.25 -3.13 43.78
CA SER A 309 -12.39 -2.34 44.26
C SER A 309 -11.97 -1.03 44.90
N ASN A 310 -10.77 -0.96 45.54
CA ASN A 310 -10.21 0.27 46.07
C ASN A 310 -9.85 1.30 44.98
N ASP A 311 -9.48 0.82 43.77
CA ASP A 311 -9.16 1.70 42.63
C ASP A 311 -10.44 2.34 42.07
N LEU A 312 -11.61 1.70 42.31
CA LEU A 312 -12.92 2.16 41.85
C LEU A 312 -13.62 3.11 42.82
N GLN A 313 -13.18 3.22 44.10
CA GLN A 313 -13.78 4.12 45.09
C GLN A 313 -13.83 5.59 44.63
N ARG A 314 -12.96 5.98 43.72
CA ARG A 314 -12.94 7.34 43.15
C ARG A 314 -14.01 7.58 42.09
N TRP A 315 -14.68 6.52 41.63
CA TRP A 315 -15.62 6.54 40.50
C TRP A 315 -17.01 6.07 40.97
N PRO A 316 -17.90 6.96 41.44
CA PRO A 316 -19.18 6.58 42.04
C PRO A 316 -20.04 5.69 41.16
N HIS A 317 -20.00 5.87 39.82
CA HIS A 317 -20.76 5.07 38.85
C HIS A 317 -20.22 3.65 38.68
N LEU A 318 -19.05 3.30 39.20
CA LEU A 318 -18.41 1.98 39.14
C LEU A 318 -18.27 1.30 40.51
N CYS A 319 -18.69 1.94 41.61
CA CYS A 319 -18.52 1.40 42.97
C CYS A 319 -19.21 0.06 43.17
N ASP A 320 -20.35 -0.17 42.52
CA ASP A 320 -21.19 -1.35 42.68
C ASP A 320 -20.83 -2.47 41.72
N VAL A 321 -19.78 -2.32 40.88
CA VAL A 321 -19.36 -3.34 39.96
C VAL A 321 -18.75 -4.53 40.71
N PRO A 322 -19.32 -5.75 40.61
CA PRO A 322 -18.84 -6.92 41.35
C PRO A 322 -17.55 -7.47 40.70
N LEU A 323 -16.40 -7.05 41.18
CA LEU A 323 -15.10 -7.57 40.76
C LEU A 323 -14.70 -8.78 41.56
N ASN A 324 -14.75 -9.98 40.97
CA ASN A 324 -14.25 -11.20 41.57
C ASN A 324 -12.71 -11.19 41.65
N ARG A 325 -12.15 -11.74 42.74
CA ARG A 325 -10.71 -11.80 42.95
C ARG A 325 -10.22 -13.22 43.12
N VAL A 326 -9.12 -13.52 42.40
CA VAL A 326 -8.36 -14.79 42.55
C VAL A 326 -6.90 -14.47 42.86
N ASN A 327 -6.26 -15.32 43.62
CA ASN A 327 -4.85 -15.08 43.99
C ASN A 327 -3.90 -15.76 43.00
N CYS A 328 -3.92 -15.31 41.74
CA CYS A 328 -3.10 -15.81 40.65
C CYS A 328 -2.62 -14.67 39.71
N ASP A 329 -1.71 -15.01 38.81
CA ASP A 329 -1.21 -14.12 37.79
C ASP A 329 -2.13 -14.13 36.55
N VAL A 330 -1.90 -13.16 35.63
CA VAL A 330 -2.55 -13.16 34.32
C VAL A 330 -1.92 -14.25 33.44
N GLY A 331 -2.64 -15.33 33.21
CA GLY A 331 -2.15 -16.51 32.49
C GLY A 331 -2.73 -16.71 31.10
N LEU A 332 -3.75 -15.92 30.73
CA LEU A 332 -4.44 -16.03 29.45
C LEU A 332 -4.59 -14.65 28.79
N LEU A 333 -4.37 -14.59 27.48
CA LEU A 333 -4.73 -13.47 26.62
C LEU A 333 -5.69 -14.01 25.58
N ILE A 334 -6.87 -13.42 25.50
CA ILE A 334 -7.90 -13.77 24.54
C ILE A 334 -7.94 -12.69 23.46
N GLY A 335 -7.66 -13.07 22.22
CA GLY A 335 -7.68 -12.19 21.06
C GLY A 335 -9.04 -12.11 20.38
N ILE A 336 -9.12 -11.28 19.33
CA ILE A 336 -10.34 -11.08 18.53
C ILE A 336 -10.83 -12.38 17.84
N ASN A 337 -9.96 -13.41 17.77
CA ASN A 337 -10.31 -14.74 17.26
C ASN A 337 -11.29 -15.51 18.17
N VAL A 338 -11.65 -14.95 19.34
CA VAL A 338 -12.68 -15.46 20.25
C VAL A 338 -13.71 -14.34 20.54
N PRO A 339 -14.50 -13.90 19.55
CA PRO A 339 -15.38 -12.74 19.68
C PRO A 339 -16.41 -12.87 20.81
N ARG A 340 -16.89 -14.09 21.07
CA ARG A 340 -17.87 -14.37 22.14
C ARG A 340 -17.37 -14.02 23.54
N ALA A 341 -16.06 -14.04 23.78
CA ALA A 341 -15.48 -13.63 25.06
C ALA A 341 -15.45 -12.10 25.25
N MET A 342 -15.58 -11.34 24.15
CA MET A 342 -15.49 -9.88 24.15
C MET A 342 -16.85 -9.21 23.94
N GLU A 343 -17.89 -9.98 23.68
CA GLU A 343 -19.24 -9.48 23.42
C GLU A 343 -19.78 -8.77 24.67
N PRO A 344 -20.19 -7.48 24.56
CA PRO A 344 -20.74 -6.75 25.71
C PRO A 344 -22.18 -7.14 25.97
N TRP A 345 -22.47 -7.62 27.16
CA TRP A 345 -23.82 -7.99 27.61
C TRP A 345 -24.47 -6.89 28.40
N ASP A 346 -23.65 -6.03 29.07
CA ASP A 346 -24.09 -4.86 29.82
C ASP A 346 -22.92 -3.86 29.86
N VAL A 347 -23.23 -2.54 29.91
CA VAL A 347 -22.21 -1.50 29.88
C VAL A 347 -22.60 -0.37 30.83
N ILE A 348 -21.71 -0.07 31.77
CA ILE A 348 -21.78 1.15 32.58
C ILE A 348 -20.90 2.18 31.91
N THR A 349 -21.50 3.19 31.28
CA THR A 349 -20.82 4.16 30.42
C THR A 349 -19.92 5.11 31.19
N SER A 350 -18.88 5.61 30.52
CA SER A 350 -17.97 6.64 31.03
C SER A 350 -18.70 7.95 31.27
N VAL A 351 -18.36 8.63 32.38
CA VAL A 351 -18.80 9.98 32.71
C VAL A 351 -17.59 10.90 32.61
N ASN A 352 -17.60 11.93 31.78
CA ASN A 352 -16.52 12.90 31.61
C ASN A 352 -15.11 12.28 31.39
N ASN A 353 -15.00 11.35 30.44
CA ASN A 353 -13.76 10.63 30.15
C ASN A 353 -13.23 9.75 31.31
N SER A 354 -14.05 9.41 32.27
CA SER A 354 -13.75 8.45 33.34
C SER A 354 -13.67 7.01 32.78
N PRO A 355 -13.17 6.04 33.57
CA PRO A 355 -13.26 4.65 33.21
C PRO A 355 -14.72 4.19 33.06
N PHE A 356 -14.94 3.17 32.24
CA PHE A 356 -16.23 2.51 32.06
C PHE A 356 -16.10 1.02 32.34
N SER A 357 -17.22 0.38 32.63
CA SER A 357 -17.27 -1.06 32.88
C SER A 357 -18.09 -1.77 31.79
N MET A 358 -17.67 -2.95 31.44
CA MET A 358 -18.35 -3.81 30.48
C MET A 358 -18.52 -5.20 31.08
N LYS A 359 -19.73 -5.75 31.03
CA LYS A 359 -20.03 -7.14 31.40
C LYS A 359 -19.92 -8.02 30.17
N THR A 360 -19.03 -9.00 30.24
CA THR A 360 -18.90 -10.04 29.22
C THR A 360 -19.48 -11.37 29.77
N LEU A 361 -19.53 -12.41 28.93
CA LEU A 361 -19.88 -13.75 29.40
C LEU A 361 -18.96 -14.27 30.51
N LEU A 362 -17.71 -13.81 30.55
CA LEU A 362 -16.71 -14.23 31.53
C LEU A 362 -16.74 -13.38 32.80
N GLY A 363 -17.44 -12.26 32.82
CA GLY A 363 -17.56 -11.36 33.98
C GLY A 363 -17.38 -9.89 33.64
N TRP A 364 -17.31 -9.05 34.66
CA TRP A 364 -17.11 -7.61 34.54
C TRP A 364 -15.66 -7.25 34.33
N VAL A 365 -15.40 -6.34 33.39
CA VAL A 365 -14.09 -5.76 33.10
C VAL A 365 -14.17 -4.22 33.18
N ILE A 366 -13.08 -3.58 33.57
CA ILE A 366 -12.95 -2.13 33.63
C ILE A 366 -12.01 -1.68 32.53
N ASN A 367 -12.36 -0.56 31.87
CA ASN A 367 -11.60 0.03 30.78
C ASN A 367 -11.44 1.54 30.99
N GLY A 368 -10.27 2.08 30.72
CA GLY A 368 -10.03 3.52 30.69
C GLY A 368 -9.09 4.05 31.78
N PRO A 369 -8.96 5.39 31.92
CA PRO A 369 -8.03 6.01 32.83
C PRO A 369 -8.52 5.90 34.26
N LEU A 370 -7.64 5.51 35.21
CA LEU A 370 -7.94 5.45 36.65
C LEU A 370 -7.52 6.71 37.42
N ASP A 371 -6.63 7.53 36.86
CA ASP A 371 -6.21 8.81 37.43
C ASP A 371 -6.78 9.97 36.62
N VAL A 372 -7.23 11.02 37.34
CA VAL A 372 -7.57 12.30 36.73
C VAL A 372 -6.27 13.01 36.40
N VAL A 373 -5.89 12.98 35.15
CA VAL A 373 -4.67 13.63 34.67
C VAL A 373 -4.86 15.16 34.72
N ASN A 374 -4.22 15.82 35.66
CA ASN A 374 -3.93 17.23 35.51
C ASN A 374 -2.96 17.42 34.35
N THR A 375 -3.33 18.27 33.38
CA THR A 375 -2.77 18.42 32.06
C THR A 375 -1.31 18.90 31.95
N ASP A 376 -0.56 19.02 33.05
CA ASP A 376 0.75 19.66 33.07
C ASP A 376 1.96 18.74 33.33
N GLN A 377 1.75 17.44 33.49
CA GLN A 377 2.87 16.48 33.59
C GLN A 377 2.67 15.30 32.63
N VAL A 378 3.41 15.32 31.55
CA VAL A 378 3.55 14.16 30.65
C VAL A 378 4.49 13.14 31.30
N VAL A 379 3.94 12.24 32.09
CA VAL A 379 4.65 11.03 32.51
C VAL A 379 4.52 10.01 31.40
N GLY A 380 5.66 9.43 30.96
CA GLY A 380 5.73 8.47 29.87
C GLY A 380 4.76 7.30 30.07
N MET A 381 3.72 7.26 29.23
CA MET A 381 2.73 6.19 29.22
C MET A 381 3.21 5.03 28.35
N PHE A 382 3.15 3.82 28.88
CA PHE A 382 3.22 2.61 28.07
C PHE A 382 2.01 2.55 27.16
N VAL A 383 2.21 2.81 25.88
CA VAL A 383 1.19 2.60 24.85
C VAL A 383 1.32 1.18 24.31
N SER A 384 0.53 0.25 24.84
CA SER A 384 0.31 -1.03 24.17
C SER A 384 -0.94 -0.92 23.30
N SER A 385 -0.80 -0.36 22.12
CA SER A 385 -1.84 -0.38 21.10
C SER A 385 -1.31 -1.10 19.88
N ASN A 386 -1.88 -2.25 19.57
CA ASN A 386 -1.59 -3.07 18.40
C ASN A 386 -2.37 -2.59 17.14
N ARG A 387 -2.70 -1.32 17.05
CA ARG A 387 -3.39 -0.77 15.89
C ARG A 387 -2.46 0.16 15.12
N ILE A 388 -2.05 -0.28 13.94
CA ILE A 388 -1.38 0.56 12.94
C ILE A 388 -2.42 1.50 12.36
N THR A 389 -2.43 2.76 12.81
CA THR A 389 -3.01 3.85 12.03
C THR A 389 -1.98 4.22 10.97
N ALA A 390 -2.32 4.02 9.71
CA ALA A 390 -1.51 4.43 8.58
C ALA A 390 -1.38 5.96 8.57
N ASN A 391 -0.32 6.48 9.13
CA ASN A 391 0.23 7.76 8.67
C ASN A 391 0.81 7.50 7.29
N GLN A 392 0.63 8.43 6.35
CA GLN A 392 1.23 8.41 5.02
C GLN A 392 2.77 8.33 5.13
N ILE A 393 3.23 7.13 5.34
CA ILE A 393 4.58 6.72 5.02
C ILE A 393 4.52 6.39 3.54
N PHE A 394 5.41 6.95 2.73
CA PHE A 394 5.68 6.43 1.39
C PHE A 394 5.68 4.90 1.48
N PRO A 395 4.93 4.20 0.61
CA PRO A 395 4.83 2.76 0.69
C PRO A 395 6.23 2.16 0.82
N SER A 396 6.40 1.24 1.75
CA SER A 396 7.69 0.58 1.94
C SER A 396 8.16 0.00 0.62
N LEU A 397 9.47 -0.20 0.45
CA LEU A 397 9.99 -0.78 -0.78
C LEU A 397 9.39 -2.17 -1.05
N GLU A 398 9.00 -2.89 0.00
CA GLU A 398 8.30 -4.17 -0.06
C GLU A 398 6.85 -4.00 -0.52
N ASP A 399 6.16 -2.94 -0.10
CA ASP A 399 4.83 -2.60 -0.61
C ASP A 399 4.89 -2.18 -2.08
N GLN A 400 5.93 -1.43 -2.48
CA GLN A 400 6.16 -1.09 -3.88
C GLN A 400 6.39 -2.34 -4.72
N LEU A 401 7.19 -3.28 -4.23
CA LEU A 401 7.44 -4.57 -4.89
C LEU A 401 6.15 -5.39 -4.98
N ARG A 402 5.40 -5.51 -3.89
CA ARG A 402 4.11 -6.19 -3.85
C ARG A 402 3.11 -5.55 -4.81
N ASN A 403 3.00 -4.24 -4.80
CA ASN A 403 2.14 -3.50 -5.73
C ASN A 403 2.58 -3.67 -7.17
N HIS A 404 3.90 -3.69 -7.44
CA HIS A 404 4.43 -3.94 -8.77
C HIS A 404 4.09 -5.35 -9.27
N PHE A 405 4.22 -6.38 -8.43
CA PHE A 405 3.81 -7.73 -8.79
C PHE A 405 2.29 -7.86 -8.98
N ASN A 406 1.49 -7.15 -8.17
CA ASN A 406 0.03 -7.19 -8.21
C ASN A 406 -0.58 -6.19 -9.19
N TYR A 407 0.22 -5.31 -9.83
CA TYR A 407 -0.29 -4.25 -10.71
C TYR A 407 -1.14 -4.79 -11.87
N GLY A 408 -0.80 -5.97 -12.38
CA GLY A 408 -1.58 -6.65 -13.44
C GLY A 408 -2.74 -7.51 -12.93
N PHE A 409 -2.74 -7.86 -11.64
CA PHE A 409 -3.69 -8.78 -11.03
C PHE A 409 -4.04 -8.27 -9.64
N SER A 410 -5.11 -7.51 -9.54
CA SER A 410 -5.69 -7.24 -8.23
C SER A 410 -6.17 -8.58 -7.65
N GLU A 411 -5.64 -8.97 -6.49
CA GLU A 411 -6.17 -10.12 -5.73
C GLU A 411 -7.61 -9.86 -5.26
N ARG A 412 -8.00 -8.58 -5.22
CA ARG A 412 -9.39 -8.18 -4.97
C ARG A 412 -10.18 -8.32 -6.27
N THR A 413 -11.15 -9.12 -6.21
CA THR A 413 -12.07 -9.50 -7.27
C THR A 413 -12.73 -8.29 -7.92
N ILE A 414 -12.73 -8.27 -9.25
CA ILE A 414 -13.56 -7.35 -10.05
C ILE A 414 -15.07 -7.57 -9.76
N ASP A 415 -15.43 -8.72 -9.19
CA ASP A 415 -16.82 -9.10 -8.83
C ASP A 415 -17.20 -8.73 -7.40
N ASP A 416 -16.25 -8.38 -6.53
CA ASP A 416 -16.59 -7.72 -5.27
C ASP A 416 -16.90 -6.24 -5.60
N GLU A 417 -18.12 -5.98 -6.07
CA GLU A 417 -18.83 -4.77 -5.63
C GLU A 417 -18.90 -4.91 -4.11
N ASN A 418 -17.76 -4.61 -3.45
CA ASN A 418 -17.74 -4.55 -2.01
C ASN A 418 -18.87 -3.63 -1.63
N GLU A 419 -19.80 -4.11 -0.82
CA GLU A 419 -20.77 -3.21 -0.21
C GLU A 419 -20.00 -1.99 0.27
N PRO A 420 -20.46 -0.77 -0.09
CA PRO A 420 -19.78 0.44 0.32
C PRO A 420 -19.52 0.39 1.81
N SER A 421 -18.32 0.73 2.25
CA SER A 421 -17.99 0.76 3.66
C SER A 421 -18.99 1.64 4.43
N LYS A 422 -19.06 1.49 5.74
CA LYS A 422 -19.94 2.36 6.55
C LYS A 422 -19.60 3.85 6.34
N GLU A 423 -18.33 4.19 6.21
CA GLU A 423 -17.90 5.56 5.92
C GLU A 423 -18.30 6.01 4.50
N ASP A 424 -18.23 5.12 3.50
CA ASP A 424 -18.68 5.43 2.13
C ASP A 424 -20.20 5.63 2.05
N LYS A 425 -20.99 4.79 2.75
CA LYS A 425 -22.44 4.97 2.84
C LYS A 425 -22.78 6.32 3.50
N GLN A 426 -22.09 6.65 4.59
CA GLN A 426 -22.24 7.93 5.27
C GLN A 426 -21.85 9.11 4.37
N PHE A 427 -20.75 8.98 3.60
CA PHE A 427 -20.33 9.98 2.64
C PHE A 427 -21.40 10.22 1.58
N LEU A 428 -21.91 9.14 0.95
CA LEU A 428 -22.91 9.24 -0.11
C LEU A 428 -24.24 9.84 0.40
N ASP A 429 -24.67 9.49 1.60
CA ASP A 429 -25.86 10.07 2.24
C ASP A 429 -25.66 11.57 2.51
N ASN A 430 -24.51 11.94 3.11
CA ASN A 430 -24.21 13.34 3.43
C ASN A 430 -24.06 14.19 2.16
N VAL A 431 -23.29 13.72 1.15
CA VAL A 431 -23.11 14.48 -0.11
C VAL A 431 -24.42 14.64 -0.88
N SER A 432 -25.32 13.65 -0.84
CA SER A 432 -26.61 13.73 -1.50
C SER A 432 -27.51 14.79 -0.86
N LYS A 433 -27.45 14.95 0.46
CA LYS A 433 -28.24 15.91 1.24
C LYS A 433 -27.69 17.33 1.19
N SER A 434 -26.35 17.48 1.17
CA SER A 434 -25.70 18.79 1.19
C SER A 434 -25.50 19.40 -0.20
N SER A 435 -25.48 18.56 -1.27
CA SER A 435 -25.18 19.07 -2.61
C SER A 435 -26.33 19.86 -3.20
N SER A 436 -26.10 21.14 -3.50
CA SER A 436 -27.04 22.05 -4.14
C SER A 436 -26.37 22.81 -5.28
N LEU A 437 -27.13 23.15 -6.31
CA LEU A 437 -26.65 23.98 -7.42
C LEU A 437 -26.99 25.44 -7.14
N VAL A 438 -25.98 26.27 -6.91
CA VAL A 438 -26.14 27.71 -6.60
C VAL A 438 -25.32 28.52 -7.56
N ASN A 439 -25.95 29.40 -8.32
CA ASN A 439 -25.32 30.24 -9.34
C ASN A 439 -24.48 29.45 -10.35
N GLY A 440 -24.96 28.26 -10.75
CA GLY A 440 -24.28 27.39 -11.70
C GLY A 440 -23.14 26.55 -11.11
N HIS A 441 -22.79 26.70 -9.83
CA HIS A 441 -21.81 25.89 -9.14
C HIS A 441 -22.45 24.92 -8.16
N TYR A 442 -21.96 23.70 -8.10
CA TYR A 442 -22.31 22.83 -6.98
C TYR A 442 -21.66 23.33 -5.69
N VAL A 443 -22.47 23.44 -4.66
CA VAL A 443 -22.05 23.70 -3.28
C VAL A 443 -22.16 22.41 -2.50
N ILE A 444 -21.08 21.95 -1.90
CA ILE A 444 -21.01 20.70 -1.11
C ILE A 444 -20.29 21.00 0.20
N ASP A 445 -20.85 20.56 1.31
CA ASP A 445 -20.26 20.73 2.64
C ASP A 445 -18.89 20.01 2.73
N LEU A 446 -18.05 20.42 3.69
CA LEU A 446 -16.93 19.61 4.12
C LEU A 446 -17.46 18.39 4.88
N LEU A 447 -17.37 17.23 4.25
CA LEU A 447 -17.97 15.99 4.75
C LEU A 447 -17.20 15.45 5.96
N PHE A 448 -17.54 15.94 7.14
CA PHE A 448 -16.91 15.53 8.38
C PHE A 448 -17.39 14.16 8.87
N LYS A 449 -16.52 13.45 9.61
CA LYS A 449 -16.84 12.16 10.26
C LYS A 449 -17.84 12.31 11.40
N SER A 450 -17.79 13.44 12.10
CA SER A 450 -18.69 13.80 13.22
C SER A 450 -19.35 15.14 12.96
N LYS A 451 -20.53 15.37 13.55
CA LYS A 451 -21.27 16.63 13.41
C LYS A 451 -20.69 17.75 14.28
N ASP A 452 -20.17 17.42 15.47
CA ASP A 452 -19.69 18.38 16.45
C ASP A 452 -18.15 18.43 16.38
N ILE A 453 -17.61 19.07 15.33
CA ILE A 453 -16.17 19.20 15.14
C ILE A 453 -15.64 20.40 15.92
N GLN A 454 -14.71 20.13 16.83
CA GLN A 454 -13.94 21.15 17.55
C GLN A 454 -12.46 21.02 17.17
N MET A 455 -11.94 22.03 16.47
CA MET A 455 -10.54 22.06 16.02
C MET A 455 -9.71 23.00 16.93
N PRO A 456 -8.54 22.56 17.39
CA PRO A 456 -7.66 23.45 18.13
C PRO A 456 -7.12 24.55 17.21
N ASN A 457 -7.05 25.81 17.69
CA ASN A 457 -6.52 26.90 16.88
C ASN A 457 -5.02 26.69 16.58
N ASN A 458 -4.72 26.42 15.31
CA ASN A 458 -3.38 26.16 14.81
C ASN A 458 -2.72 27.36 14.10
N ARG A 459 -3.20 28.58 14.30
CA ARG A 459 -2.69 29.80 13.67
C ARG A 459 -1.17 29.93 13.81
N LYS A 460 -0.63 29.73 15.04
CA LYS A 460 0.80 29.81 15.29
C LYS A 460 1.64 28.86 14.41
N GLN A 461 1.13 27.66 14.16
CA GLN A 461 1.80 26.69 13.26
C GLN A 461 1.82 27.21 11.82
N ALA A 462 0.70 27.77 11.33
CA ALA A 462 0.62 28.37 10.00
C ALA A 462 1.56 29.56 9.86
N GLU A 463 1.65 30.44 10.88
CA GLU A 463 2.59 31.56 10.93
C GLU A 463 4.06 31.11 10.86
N GLN A 464 4.45 30.09 11.63
CA GLN A 464 5.80 29.54 11.59
C GLN A 464 6.17 29.00 10.21
N ARG A 465 5.25 28.28 9.55
CA ARG A 465 5.45 27.80 8.18
C ARG A 465 5.56 28.96 7.18
N LEU A 466 4.76 30.00 7.36
CA LEU A 466 4.79 31.20 6.51
C LEU A 466 6.11 31.97 6.67
N ILE A 467 6.64 32.11 7.88
CA ILE A 467 7.96 32.72 8.16
C ILE A 467 9.08 31.93 7.44
N ALA A 468 9.03 30.59 7.49
CA ALA A 468 9.99 29.77 6.75
C ALA A 468 9.89 29.96 5.23
N LEU A 469 8.67 30.12 4.71
CA LEU A 469 8.43 30.43 3.29
C LEU A 469 8.96 31.80 2.90
N SER A 470 8.76 32.84 3.73
CA SER A 470 9.32 34.20 3.54
C SER A 470 10.84 34.19 3.42
N LYS A 471 11.54 33.42 4.27
CA LYS A 471 13.00 33.26 4.20
C LYS A 471 13.44 32.65 2.86
N ARG A 472 12.68 31.70 2.34
CA ARG A 472 12.94 31.09 1.03
C ARG A 472 12.71 32.09 -0.11
N PHE A 473 11.69 32.93 -0.03
CA PHE A 473 11.42 33.96 -1.02
C PHE A 473 12.56 34.98 -1.14
N THR A 474 13.19 35.36 -0.01
CA THR A 474 14.37 36.22 0.00
C THR A 474 15.58 35.59 -0.71
N GLN A 475 15.68 34.24 -0.68
CA GLN A 475 16.80 33.51 -1.28
C GLN A 475 16.55 33.14 -2.75
N ASP A 476 15.30 32.97 -3.18
CA ASP A 476 14.89 32.46 -4.49
C ASP A 476 13.77 33.36 -5.08
N HIS A 477 14.15 34.37 -5.84
CA HIS A 477 13.21 35.33 -6.43
C HIS A 477 12.31 34.71 -7.51
N ASP A 478 12.81 33.73 -8.28
CA ASP A 478 12.00 33.06 -9.29
C ASP A 478 10.93 32.19 -8.65
N PHE A 479 11.29 31.49 -7.58
CA PHE A 479 10.33 30.76 -6.78
C PHE A 479 9.27 31.70 -6.19
N HIS A 480 9.65 32.86 -5.66
CA HIS A 480 8.73 33.86 -5.15
C HIS A 480 7.76 34.33 -6.24
N LYS A 481 8.28 34.76 -7.42
CA LYS A 481 7.46 35.24 -8.53
C LYS A 481 6.42 34.19 -8.98
N GLN A 482 6.82 32.92 -9.15
CA GLN A 482 5.91 31.85 -9.54
C GLN A 482 4.87 31.60 -8.46
N TYR A 483 5.25 31.70 -7.18
CA TYR A 483 4.35 31.53 -6.05
C TYR A 483 3.29 32.62 -5.99
N VAL A 484 3.70 33.89 -6.12
CA VAL A 484 2.79 35.06 -6.22
C VAL A 484 1.81 34.87 -7.37
N THR A 485 2.30 34.54 -8.55
CA THR A 485 1.45 34.29 -9.74
C THR A 485 0.37 33.24 -9.46
N PHE A 486 0.72 32.17 -8.74
CA PHE A 486 -0.26 31.14 -8.36
C PHE A 486 -1.30 31.66 -7.36
N MET A 487 -0.85 32.37 -6.31
CA MET A 487 -1.75 32.88 -5.27
C MET A 487 -2.67 33.98 -5.81
N ASP A 488 -2.15 34.86 -6.67
CA ASP A 488 -2.95 35.87 -7.35
C ASP A 488 -4.02 35.24 -8.24
N LYS A 489 -3.67 34.16 -8.95
CA LYS A 489 -4.67 33.40 -9.71
C LYS A 489 -5.77 32.85 -8.79
N VAL A 490 -5.44 32.25 -7.67
CA VAL A 490 -6.42 31.68 -6.72
C VAL A 490 -7.36 32.75 -6.15
N ILE A 491 -6.83 33.96 -5.88
CA ILE A 491 -7.61 35.07 -5.34
C ILE A 491 -8.45 35.74 -6.45
N ASN A 492 -7.87 36.02 -7.61
CA ASN A 492 -8.54 36.73 -8.72
C ASN A 492 -9.64 35.87 -9.37
N GLU A 493 -9.47 34.54 -9.41
CA GLU A 493 -10.52 33.60 -9.88
C GLU A 493 -11.62 33.39 -8.82
N GLY A 494 -11.50 34.02 -7.66
CA GLY A 494 -12.49 33.95 -6.59
C GLY A 494 -12.55 32.59 -5.87
N TYR A 495 -11.48 31.78 -5.96
CA TYR A 495 -11.39 30.53 -5.23
C TYR A 495 -11.05 30.77 -3.75
N ALA A 496 -10.42 31.88 -3.44
CA ALA A 496 -10.17 32.33 -2.08
C ALA A 496 -10.64 33.79 -1.89
N ILE A 497 -11.13 34.09 -0.70
CA ILE A 497 -11.56 35.45 -0.32
C ILE A 497 -10.85 35.89 0.97
N ARG A 498 -10.65 37.21 1.10
CA ARG A 498 -10.13 37.82 2.32
C ARG A 498 -11.15 37.63 3.46
N VAL A 499 -10.70 37.24 4.64
CA VAL A 499 -11.54 37.14 5.84
C VAL A 499 -11.82 38.56 6.33
N PRO A 500 -13.11 38.95 6.59
CA PRO A 500 -13.43 40.25 7.17
C PRO A 500 -12.82 40.42 8.57
N GLU A 501 -12.35 41.63 8.89
CA GLU A 501 -11.68 41.89 10.18
C GLU A 501 -12.56 41.60 11.40
N LYS A 502 -13.86 41.73 11.31
CA LYS A 502 -14.82 41.34 12.33
C LYS A 502 -14.83 39.85 12.68
N ASP A 503 -14.41 39.01 11.74
CA ASP A 503 -14.38 37.56 11.89
C ASP A 503 -12.98 37.08 12.32
N ASN A 504 -12.03 38.00 12.50
CA ASN A 504 -10.71 37.71 13.02
C ASN A 504 -10.78 37.47 14.53
N GLY A 505 -10.20 36.37 14.99
CA GLY A 505 -10.06 36.08 16.41
C GLY A 505 -11.20 35.30 17.09
N GLN A 506 -12.23 34.90 16.38
CA GLN A 506 -13.19 33.91 16.89
C GLN A 506 -12.44 32.61 17.20
N ASN A 507 -12.59 32.08 18.42
CA ASN A 507 -11.91 30.84 18.83
C ASN A 507 -12.94 29.86 19.38
N ASP A 508 -13.92 29.54 18.55
CA ASP A 508 -15.06 28.66 18.84
C ASP A 508 -14.85 27.20 18.40
N GLY A 509 -13.63 26.86 18.00
CA GLY A 509 -13.32 25.52 17.46
C GLY A 509 -13.73 25.29 16.02
N SER A 510 -14.32 26.28 15.34
CA SER A 510 -14.75 26.21 13.94
C SER A 510 -13.70 26.73 12.94
N ILE A 511 -12.49 27.08 13.40
CA ILE A 511 -11.42 27.69 12.59
C ILE A 511 -10.22 26.76 12.49
N TRP A 512 -9.74 26.56 11.25
CA TRP A 512 -8.48 25.87 10.99
C TRP A 512 -7.65 26.58 9.92
N TYR A 513 -6.35 26.72 10.15
CA TYR A 513 -5.42 27.35 9.21
C TYR A 513 -4.63 26.31 8.46
N LEU A 514 -4.66 26.36 7.13
CA LEU A 514 -3.92 25.47 6.22
C LEU A 514 -2.53 26.03 5.96
N PRO A 515 -1.45 25.39 6.43
CA PRO A 515 -0.12 25.73 5.95
C PRO A 515 -0.01 25.41 4.47
N HIS A 516 0.78 26.16 3.73
CA HIS A 516 0.99 25.87 2.31
C HIS A 516 2.48 25.95 1.94
N HIS A 517 2.86 25.23 0.89
CA HIS A 517 4.23 25.19 0.40
C HIS A 517 4.27 24.93 -1.10
N GLY A 518 5.36 25.32 -1.73
CA GLY A 518 5.56 25.12 -3.17
C GLY A 518 6.31 23.82 -3.46
N VAL A 519 5.81 23.05 -4.44
CA VAL A 519 6.43 21.84 -4.97
C VAL A 519 6.77 22.07 -6.43
N PHE A 520 8.04 21.89 -6.81
CA PHE A 520 8.47 21.95 -8.20
C PHE A 520 8.21 20.63 -8.90
N HIS A 521 7.60 20.70 -10.08
CA HIS A 521 7.49 19.55 -10.95
C HIS A 521 8.78 19.44 -11.79
N PRO A 522 9.64 18.42 -11.58
CA PRO A 522 10.99 18.37 -12.14
C PRO A 522 11.03 18.40 -13.68
N LYS A 523 10.03 17.83 -14.37
CA LYS A 523 9.98 17.83 -15.84
C LYS A 523 9.33 19.07 -16.45
N LYS A 524 8.34 19.68 -15.78
CA LYS A 524 7.59 20.84 -16.30
C LYS A 524 8.16 22.18 -15.83
N MET A 525 9.16 22.18 -14.96
CA MET A 525 9.77 23.37 -14.34
C MET A 525 8.72 24.38 -13.82
N LYS A 526 7.52 23.87 -13.44
CA LYS A 526 6.39 24.67 -12.99
C LYS A 526 6.14 24.44 -11.51
N LEU A 527 6.00 25.51 -10.76
CA LEU A 527 5.66 25.49 -9.37
C LEU A 527 4.18 25.14 -9.17
N ARG A 528 3.89 24.26 -8.23
CA ARG A 528 2.55 24.00 -7.69
C ARG A 528 2.54 24.35 -6.21
N VAL A 529 1.59 25.16 -5.78
CA VAL A 529 1.36 25.41 -4.36
C VAL A 529 0.37 24.35 -3.84
N VAL A 530 0.76 23.71 -2.73
CA VAL A 530 -0.02 22.68 -2.05
C VAL A 530 -0.45 23.21 -0.69
N PHE A 531 -1.74 23.16 -0.41
CA PHE A 531 -2.31 23.41 0.92
C PHE A 531 -2.25 22.12 1.73
N ASP A 532 -1.56 22.16 2.87
CA ASP A 532 -1.26 20.97 3.68
C ASP A 532 -2.40 20.66 4.66
N CYS A 533 -3.44 20.00 4.16
CA CYS A 533 -4.58 19.56 4.98
C CYS A 533 -4.23 18.40 5.93
N ALA A 534 -3.08 17.76 5.74
CA ALA A 534 -2.57 16.69 6.60
C ALA A 534 -1.68 17.21 7.74
N ALA A 535 -1.37 18.52 7.77
CA ALA A 535 -0.57 19.12 8.83
C ALA A 535 -1.23 18.93 10.19
N ARG A 536 -0.56 18.20 11.08
CA ARG A 536 -1.10 17.91 12.43
C ARG A 536 -0.73 19.00 13.42
N PHE A 537 -1.70 19.38 14.26
CA PHE A 537 -1.52 20.24 15.40
C PHE A 537 -2.30 19.68 16.60
N LYS A 538 -1.66 19.53 17.77
CA LYS A 538 -2.24 18.89 18.97
C LYS A 538 -2.89 17.53 18.66
N GLY A 539 -2.22 16.73 17.82
CA GLY A 539 -2.65 15.35 17.50
C GLY A 539 -3.68 15.20 16.39
N THR A 540 -4.27 16.29 15.85
CA THR A 540 -5.29 16.25 14.80
C THR A 540 -4.90 17.06 13.57
N SER A 541 -5.47 16.71 12.42
CA SER A 541 -5.38 17.46 11.14
C SER A 541 -6.78 17.58 10.52
N LEU A 542 -6.94 18.46 9.55
CA LEU A 542 -8.21 18.55 8.83
C LEU A 542 -8.58 17.21 8.16
N ASN A 543 -7.61 16.55 7.53
CA ASN A 543 -7.83 15.25 6.86
C ASN A 543 -8.25 14.13 7.84
N ASP A 544 -7.83 14.17 9.10
CA ASP A 544 -8.25 13.20 10.11
C ASP A 544 -9.76 13.30 10.41
N GLN A 545 -10.35 14.49 10.24
CA GLN A 545 -11.75 14.77 10.53
C GLN A 545 -12.67 14.58 9.33
N LEU A 546 -12.14 14.57 8.10
CA LEU A 546 -12.93 14.44 6.88
C LEU A 546 -13.15 12.98 6.48
N LEU A 547 -14.34 12.67 5.98
CA LEU A 547 -14.63 11.44 5.25
C LEU A 547 -13.87 11.48 3.91
N GLN A 548 -13.25 10.38 3.52
CA GLN A 548 -12.56 10.27 2.23
C GLN A 548 -13.55 10.16 1.08
N GLY A 549 -14.58 9.36 1.26
CA GLY A 549 -15.56 8.99 0.25
C GLY A 549 -15.13 7.83 -0.66
N PRO A 550 -16.10 7.21 -1.35
CA PRO A 550 -15.86 6.11 -2.26
C PRO A 550 -15.11 6.57 -3.51
N ASN A 551 -14.40 5.66 -4.14
CA ASN A 551 -13.82 5.91 -5.45
C ASN A 551 -14.92 5.89 -6.53
N LEU A 552 -15.38 7.07 -6.96
CA LEU A 552 -16.37 7.25 -8.02
C LEU A 552 -15.76 7.34 -9.43
N THR A 553 -14.44 7.21 -9.56
CA THR A 553 -13.74 7.31 -10.83
C THR A 553 -13.97 6.07 -11.68
N ASN A 554 -14.12 6.25 -12.99
CA ASN A 554 -14.11 5.12 -13.92
C ASN A 554 -12.77 4.39 -13.88
N THR A 555 -12.75 3.09 -14.24
CA THR A 555 -11.51 2.34 -14.29
C THR A 555 -10.62 2.84 -15.44
N LEU A 556 -9.32 2.97 -15.20
CA LEU A 556 -8.33 3.36 -16.21
C LEU A 556 -8.42 2.44 -17.47
N ILE A 557 -8.44 1.13 -17.23
CA ILE A 557 -8.51 0.13 -18.30
C ILE A 557 -9.81 0.26 -19.08
N GLY A 558 -10.95 0.43 -18.40
CA GLY A 558 -12.24 0.59 -19.05
C GLY A 558 -12.29 1.84 -19.94
N THR A 559 -11.78 2.97 -19.44
CA THR A 559 -11.71 4.21 -20.23
C THR A 559 -10.82 4.03 -21.46
N LEU A 560 -9.66 3.39 -21.34
CA LEU A 560 -8.78 3.09 -22.48
C LEU A 560 -9.39 2.11 -23.47
N ILE A 561 -10.12 1.08 -23.03
CA ILE A 561 -10.82 0.15 -23.93
C ILE A 561 -11.90 0.91 -24.72
N ARG A 562 -12.68 1.78 -24.08
CA ARG A 562 -13.70 2.59 -24.78
C ARG A 562 -13.07 3.61 -25.74
N PHE A 563 -11.91 4.16 -25.41
CA PHE A 563 -11.15 5.08 -26.26
C PHE A 563 -10.62 4.41 -27.53
N ARG A 564 -10.49 3.07 -27.56
CA ARG A 564 -9.98 2.29 -28.69
C ARG A 564 -11.04 1.84 -29.69
N GLN A 565 -12.34 2.01 -29.44
CA GLN A 565 -13.37 1.28 -30.19
C GLN A 565 -13.70 1.87 -31.57
N LYS A 566 -13.50 3.19 -31.77
CA LYS A 566 -13.88 3.88 -33.00
C LYS A 566 -12.72 4.73 -33.56
N GLU A 567 -12.87 5.14 -34.81
CA GLU A 567 -11.79 5.74 -35.59
C GLU A 567 -11.41 7.15 -35.10
N ILE A 568 -12.38 8.04 -34.91
CA ILE A 568 -12.12 9.42 -34.51
C ILE A 568 -12.04 9.49 -32.99
N ALA A 569 -10.88 9.84 -32.47
CA ALA A 569 -10.60 9.96 -31.06
C ALA A 569 -10.58 11.43 -30.63
N ILE A 570 -11.19 11.74 -29.51
CA ILE A 570 -11.17 13.04 -28.86
C ILE A 570 -10.71 12.88 -27.42
N MET A 571 -9.89 13.84 -26.96
CA MET A 571 -9.45 13.95 -25.59
C MET A 571 -9.55 15.41 -25.13
N GLY A 572 -9.98 15.62 -23.88
CA GLY A 572 -10.10 16.95 -23.26
C GLY A 572 -9.91 16.86 -21.76
N ASP A 573 -9.63 17.98 -21.10
CA ASP A 573 -9.29 18.10 -19.67
C ASP A 573 -10.20 19.14 -19.00
N ILE A 574 -10.77 18.82 -17.83
CA ILE A 574 -11.54 19.78 -17.04
C ILE A 574 -10.56 20.67 -16.26
N ASP A 575 -10.58 21.97 -16.61
CA ASP A 575 -9.74 22.97 -15.95
C ASP A 575 -10.11 23.10 -14.46
N SER A 576 -9.10 22.89 -13.60
CA SER A 576 -9.19 23.11 -12.15
C SER A 576 -10.44 22.45 -11.53
N MET A 577 -10.72 21.18 -11.89
CA MET A 577 -11.96 20.45 -11.60
C MET A 577 -12.41 20.57 -10.12
N PHE A 578 -11.51 20.47 -9.17
CA PHE A 578 -11.85 20.51 -7.73
C PHE A 578 -12.30 21.93 -7.31
N TYR A 579 -11.71 22.97 -7.90
CA TYR A 579 -12.07 24.37 -7.61
C TYR A 579 -13.43 24.78 -8.18
N GLN A 580 -14.04 23.95 -9.04
CA GLN A 580 -15.38 24.21 -9.53
C GLN A 580 -16.48 23.88 -8.51
N VAL A 581 -16.18 23.08 -7.50
CA VAL A 581 -17.10 22.71 -6.42
C VAL A 581 -16.87 23.63 -5.23
N ARG A 582 -17.89 24.37 -4.84
CA ARG A 582 -17.84 25.36 -3.76
C ARG A 582 -18.09 24.73 -2.41
N VAL A 583 -17.52 25.35 -1.38
CA VAL A 583 -17.74 25.02 0.03
C VAL A 583 -18.65 26.12 0.63
N PRO A 584 -19.68 25.77 1.43
CA PRO A 584 -20.56 26.76 2.04
C PRO A 584 -19.80 27.63 3.05
N SER A 585 -20.36 28.82 3.34
CA SER A 585 -19.69 29.85 4.16
C SER A 585 -19.40 29.37 5.59
N HIS A 586 -20.24 28.51 6.18
CA HIS A 586 -20.07 27.98 7.53
C HIS A 586 -18.84 27.04 7.61
N ASP A 587 -18.53 26.27 6.57
CA ASP A 587 -17.40 25.35 6.51
C ASP A 587 -16.10 26.00 6.02
N SER A 588 -16.20 27.10 5.28
CA SER A 588 -15.02 27.76 4.70
C SER A 588 -14.00 28.26 5.74
N ASN A 589 -14.41 28.42 7.01
CA ASN A 589 -13.51 28.78 8.10
C ASN A 589 -12.49 27.66 8.46
N PHE A 590 -12.79 26.40 8.17
CA PHE A 590 -11.83 25.29 8.28
C PHE A 590 -10.77 25.29 7.15
N LEU A 591 -10.91 26.18 6.18
CA LEU A 591 -10.02 26.32 5.03
C LEU A 591 -9.30 27.68 5.02
N ARG A 592 -9.08 28.31 6.21
CA ARG A 592 -8.31 29.55 6.30
C ARG A 592 -6.84 29.31 6.01
N PHE A 593 -6.17 30.32 5.47
CA PHE A 593 -4.71 30.37 5.29
C PHE A 593 -4.21 31.79 5.43
N LEU A 594 -2.91 31.93 5.64
CA LEU A 594 -2.25 33.23 5.77
C LEU A 594 -1.47 33.53 4.49
N TRP A 595 -1.65 34.72 3.96
CA TRP A 595 -0.92 35.19 2.80
C TRP A 595 -0.68 36.71 2.86
N TRP A 596 0.31 37.19 2.15
CA TRP A 596 0.62 38.61 2.05
C TRP A 596 -0.13 39.27 0.89
N GLU A 597 -0.61 40.49 1.14
CA GLU A 597 -1.28 41.30 0.12
C GLU A 597 -0.30 41.58 -1.02
N ASN A 598 -0.69 41.26 -2.26
CA ASN A 598 0.13 41.33 -3.46
C ASN A 598 1.47 40.56 -3.38
N GLY A 599 1.54 39.53 -2.53
CA GLY A 599 2.77 38.75 -2.33
C GLY A 599 3.92 39.48 -1.62
N ASP A 600 3.69 40.65 -1.04
CA ASP A 600 4.70 41.47 -0.36
C ASP A 600 4.96 40.94 1.04
N HIS A 601 5.93 40.01 1.15
CA HIS A 601 6.30 39.36 2.40
C HIS A 601 7.05 40.25 3.42
N SER A 602 7.24 41.55 3.09
CA SER A 602 7.72 42.54 4.08
C SER A 602 6.59 43.05 4.98
N LYS A 603 5.33 42.90 4.56
CA LYS A 603 4.12 43.30 5.30
C LYS A 603 3.63 42.19 6.23
N GLN A 604 2.70 42.57 7.10
CA GLN A 604 2.00 41.59 7.94
C GLN A 604 1.07 40.72 7.09
N PRO A 605 1.03 39.42 7.33
CA PRO A 605 0.15 38.52 6.58
C PRO A 605 -1.32 38.77 6.92
N VAL A 606 -2.17 38.63 5.92
CA VAL A 606 -3.63 38.77 5.98
C VAL A 606 -4.27 37.39 5.95
N GLU A 607 -5.42 37.24 6.59
CA GLU A 607 -6.19 36.01 6.55
C GLU A 607 -7.05 35.92 5.29
N TYR A 608 -6.90 34.82 4.61
CA TYR A 608 -7.75 34.37 3.51
C TYR A 608 -8.43 33.05 3.86
N LYS A 609 -9.51 32.73 3.19
CA LYS A 609 -10.16 31.42 3.26
C LYS A 609 -10.53 30.93 1.87
N MET A 610 -10.33 29.64 1.64
CA MET A 610 -10.83 29.00 0.42
C MET A 610 -12.35 28.86 0.51
N VAL A 611 -13.03 29.10 -0.60
CA VAL A 611 -14.49 28.94 -0.74
C VAL A 611 -14.84 27.81 -1.71
N VAL A 612 -13.84 26.98 -2.04
CA VAL A 612 -13.92 25.83 -2.94
C VAL A 612 -13.21 24.62 -2.34
N HIS A 613 -13.56 23.44 -2.81
CA HIS A 613 -12.82 22.24 -2.49
C HIS A 613 -11.41 22.30 -3.10
N LEU A 614 -10.38 21.82 -2.37
CA LEU A 614 -9.00 22.05 -2.76
C LEU A 614 -8.16 20.77 -2.80
N PHE A 615 -7.12 20.79 -3.61
CA PHE A 615 -6.10 19.74 -3.58
C PHE A 615 -5.39 19.69 -2.23
N GLY A 616 -5.23 18.49 -1.67
CA GLY A 616 -4.62 18.26 -0.36
C GLY A 616 -5.60 17.78 0.71
N ALA A 617 -6.90 18.06 0.56
CA ALA A 617 -7.93 17.43 1.36
C ALA A 617 -8.28 16.03 0.83
N THR A 618 -8.86 15.16 1.66
CA THR A 618 -9.17 13.77 1.32
C THR A 618 -10.46 13.60 0.51
N SER A 619 -11.49 14.40 0.76
CA SER A 619 -12.82 14.30 0.16
C SER A 619 -12.98 14.89 -1.25
N PRO A 620 -12.25 15.95 -1.70
CA PRO A 620 -12.49 16.63 -2.96
C PRO A 620 -12.51 15.74 -4.21
N PRO A 621 -11.69 14.69 -4.36
CA PRO A 621 -11.79 13.80 -5.51
C PRO A 621 -13.16 13.14 -5.64
N SER A 622 -13.73 12.67 -4.52
CA SER A 622 -15.06 12.06 -4.49
C SER A 622 -16.17 13.09 -4.65
N CYS A 623 -16.04 14.29 -4.03
CA CYS A 623 -16.99 15.40 -4.18
C CYS A 623 -17.07 15.90 -5.63
N ALA A 624 -15.94 16.13 -6.30
CA ALA A 624 -15.90 16.62 -7.67
C ALA A 624 -16.46 15.58 -8.67
N ASN A 625 -16.09 14.30 -8.51
CA ASN A 625 -16.69 13.23 -9.32
C ASN A 625 -18.18 13.08 -9.08
N TYR A 626 -18.64 13.22 -7.83
CA TYR A 626 -20.07 13.22 -7.51
C TYR A 626 -20.80 14.37 -8.22
N ALA A 627 -20.28 15.61 -8.14
CA ALA A 627 -20.85 16.77 -8.80
C ALA A 627 -20.89 16.62 -10.33
N LEU A 628 -19.80 16.13 -10.94
CA LEU A 628 -19.73 15.84 -12.37
C LEU A 628 -20.81 14.83 -12.82
N ARG A 629 -20.93 13.71 -12.11
CA ARG A 629 -21.93 12.67 -12.38
C ARG A 629 -23.36 13.17 -12.15
N LYS A 630 -23.55 13.96 -11.11
CA LYS A 630 -24.86 14.58 -10.80
C LYS A 630 -25.28 15.53 -11.90
N THR A 631 -24.38 16.40 -12.42
CA THR A 631 -24.63 17.26 -13.58
C THR A 631 -25.17 16.45 -14.77
N ALA A 632 -24.47 15.37 -15.13
CA ALA A 632 -24.90 14.53 -16.24
C ALA A 632 -26.24 13.81 -15.99
N SER A 633 -26.46 13.33 -14.77
CA SER A 633 -27.66 12.58 -14.41
C SER A 633 -28.91 13.46 -14.34
N GLU A 634 -28.82 14.69 -13.85
CA GLU A 634 -29.92 15.66 -13.75
C GLU A 634 -30.34 16.20 -15.13
N LEU A 635 -29.40 16.23 -16.08
CA LEU A 635 -29.65 16.67 -17.44
C LEU A 635 -30.02 15.53 -18.41
N LYS A 636 -30.22 14.32 -17.88
CA LYS A 636 -30.70 13.19 -18.66
C LYS A 636 -32.11 13.51 -19.23
N GLY A 637 -32.25 13.40 -20.55
CA GLY A 637 -33.50 13.81 -21.26
C GLY A 637 -33.45 15.20 -21.85
N THR A 638 -32.51 16.09 -21.40
CA THR A 638 -32.24 17.38 -22.05
C THR A 638 -31.16 17.24 -23.12
N PHE A 639 -30.17 16.39 -22.87
CA PHE A 639 -29.10 16.07 -23.80
C PHE A 639 -29.23 14.64 -24.31
N ASP A 640 -28.62 14.36 -25.47
CA ASP A 640 -28.54 13.02 -26.03
C ASP A 640 -27.91 12.04 -25.04
N ASN A 641 -28.42 10.81 -24.99
CA ASN A 641 -27.91 9.77 -24.13
C ASN A 641 -26.42 9.50 -24.36
N GLN A 642 -25.91 9.65 -25.60
CA GLN A 642 -24.50 9.49 -25.89
C GLN A 642 -23.65 10.54 -25.17
N VAL A 643 -24.12 11.78 -25.05
CA VAL A 643 -23.43 12.87 -24.33
C VAL A 643 -23.40 12.57 -22.85
N VAL A 644 -24.55 12.23 -22.25
CA VAL A 644 -24.68 11.86 -20.84
C VAL A 644 -23.81 10.65 -20.50
N ASP A 645 -23.88 9.60 -21.32
CA ASP A 645 -23.06 8.39 -21.14
C ASP A 645 -21.56 8.67 -21.26
N THR A 646 -21.16 9.60 -22.14
CA THR A 646 -19.77 10.02 -22.26
C THR A 646 -19.28 10.65 -20.96
N VAL A 647 -20.07 11.55 -20.35
CA VAL A 647 -19.69 12.14 -19.05
C VAL A 647 -19.66 11.09 -17.94
N LEU A 648 -20.59 10.16 -17.91
CA LEU A 648 -20.66 9.13 -16.86
C LEU A 648 -19.58 8.05 -16.98
N LYS A 649 -19.13 7.69 -18.20
CA LYS A 649 -18.29 6.52 -18.45
C LYS A 649 -16.89 6.83 -19.00
N ASN A 650 -16.68 7.97 -19.65
CA ASN A 650 -15.45 8.28 -20.39
C ASN A 650 -14.55 9.32 -19.74
N PHE A 651 -14.86 9.74 -18.51
CA PHE A 651 -14.00 10.58 -17.70
C PHE A 651 -13.21 9.74 -16.71
N TYR A 652 -11.89 9.95 -16.68
CA TYR A 652 -10.99 9.46 -15.65
C TYR A 652 -10.46 10.66 -14.87
N VAL A 653 -11.08 10.94 -13.73
CA VAL A 653 -10.92 12.17 -12.95
C VAL A 653 -11.30 13.38 -13.81
N ASP A 654 -10.35 14.17 -14.28
CA ASP A 654 -10.49 15.37 -15.12
C ASP A 654 -10.31 15.12 -16.62
N ASP A 655 -9.73 14.01 -17.03
CA ASP A 655 -9.47 13.64 -18.42
C ASP A 655 -10.68 12.95 -19.07
N CYS A 656 -11.21 13.52 -20.15
CA CYS A 656 -12.22 12.91 -21.03
C CYS A 656 -11.54 12.18 -22.18
N LEU A 657 -11.79 10.88 -22.37
CA LEU A 657 -11.32 10.09 -23.51
C LEU A 657 -12.50 9.40 -24.20
N LYS A 658 -12.80 9.76 -25.42
CA LYS A 658 -13.88 9.15 -26.22
C LYS A 658 -13.44 8.93 -27.66
N SER A 659 -14.01 7.90 -28.29
CA SER A 659 -13.92 7.72 -29.72
C SER A 659 -15.31 7.63 -30.35
N VAL A 660 -15.44 8.14 -31.57
CA VAL A 660 -16.69 8.16 -32.35
C VAL A 660 -16.44 7.75 -33.80
N SER A 661 -17.51 7.46 -34.55
CA SER A 661 -17.39 6.88 -35.89
C SER A 661 -17.18 7.91 -37.00
N SER A 662 -17.37 9.22 -36.79
CA SER A 662 -17.19 10.25 -37.79
C SER A 662 -16.85 11.61 -37.21
N THR A 663 -16.21 12.45 -38.02
CA THR A 663 -15.85 13.85 -37.74
C THR A 663 -17.02 14.67 -37.25
N ASN A 664 -18.16 14.62 -37.96
CA ASN A 664 -19.36 15.37 -37.57
C ASN A 664 -19.89 14.96 -36.18
N LYS A 665 -19.85 13.67 -35.85
CA LYS A 665 -20.23 13.18 -34.50
C LYS A 665 -19.25 13.67 -33.44
N ALA A 666 -17.97 13.76 -33.74
CA ALA A 666 -16.97 14.28 -32.81
C ALA A 666 -17.21 15.78 -32.51
N ILE A 667 -17.41 16.59 -33.56
CA ILE A 667 -17.69 18.03 -33.43
C ILE A 667 -18.95 18.28 -32.61
N ALA A 668 -20.03 17.58 -32.94
CA ALA A 668 -21.30 17.70 -32.20
C ALA A 668 -21.14 17.25 -30.74
N LEU A 669 -20.43 16.17 -30.51
CA LEU A 669 -20.19 15.65 -29.17
C LEU A 669 -19.36 16.61 -28.29
N ILE A 670 -18.30 17.21 -28.81
CA ILE A 670 -17.49 18.22 -28.12
C ILE A 670 -18.37 19.39 -27.68
N SER A 671 -19.13 20.00 -28.61
CA SER A 671 -20.01 21.13 -28.32
C SER A 671 -21.08 20.80 -27.26
N ASN A 672 -21.69 19.60 -27.37
CA ASN A 672 -22.70 19.16 -26.41
C ASN A 672 -22.12 18.84 -25.03
N ILE A 673 -20.92 18.22 -24.94
CA ILE A 673 -20.24 17.99 -23.66
C ILE A 673 -19.92 19.33 -23.00
N GLN A 674 -19.37 20.31 -23.74
CA GLN A 674 -19.09 21.64 -23.22
C GLN A 674 -20.35 22.30 -22.68
N SER A 675 -21.45 22.21 -23.42
CA SER A 675 -22.75 22.79 -23.05
C SER A 675 -23.34 22.13 -21.81
N LEU A 676 -23.25 20.82 -21.70
CA LEU A 676 -23.70 20.05 -20.54
C LEU A 676 -22.86 20.39 -19.29
N LEU A 677 -21.54 20.35 -19.41
CA LEU A 677 -20.63 20.56 -18.29
C LEU A 677 -20.67 21.99 -17.77
N LYS A 678 -20.93 22.96 -18.65
CA LYS A 678 -21.13 24.36 -18.28
C LYS A 678 -22.29 24.57 -17.31
N GLN A 679 -23.33 23.70 -17.32
CA GLN A 679 -24.44 23.80 -16.38
C GLN A 679 -24.01 23.52 -14.92
N GLY A 680 -22.93 22.78 -14.72
CA GLY A 680 -22.30 22.54 -13.41
C GLY A 680 -21.02 23.35 -13.18
N SER A 681 -20.79 24.40 -14.02
CA SER A 681 -19.55 25.23 -14.02
C SER A 681 -18.27 24.44 -14.29
N PHE A 682 -18.33 23.25 -14.83
CA PHE A 682 -17.15 22.54 -15.28
C PHE A 682 -16.75 23.01 -16.67
N ARG A 683 -15.57 23.61 -16.79
CA ARG A 683 -14.99 24.01 -18.08
C ARG A 683 -14.07 22.91 -18.57
N ILE A 684 -14.44 22.28 -19.70
CA ILE A 684 -13.56 21.35 -20.41
C ILE A 684 -12.85 22.07 -21.54
N ALA A 685 -11.56 21.90 -21.66
CA ALA A 685 -10.68 22.53 -22.63
C ALA A 685 -9.51 21.60 -22.99
N LYS A 686 -8.45 22.12 -23.62
CA LYS A 686 -7.26 21.39 -24.04
C LYS A 686 -7.59 20.22 -24.98
N TRP A 687 -8.53 20.48 -25.89
CA TRP A 687 -8.96 19.48 -26.84
C TRP A 687 -7.87 19.05 -27.79
N ILE A 688 -7.80 17.74 -28.03
CA ILE A 688 -6.94 17.08 -29.01
C ILE A 688 -7.71 15.96 -29.72
N SER A 689 -7.45 15.77 -31.01
CA SER A 689 -8.06 14.71 -31.84
C SER A 689 -7.07 14.24 -32.89
N ASN A 690 -7.18 12.98 -33.36
CA ASN A 690 -6.49 12.44 -34.50
C ASN A 690 -7.10 12.91 -35.85
N ASP A 691 -8.18 13.70 -35.81
CA ASP A 691 -8.87 14.27 -36.96
C ASP A 691 -8.68 15.79 -36.94
N ARG A 692 -8.11 16.33 -38.00
CA ARG A 692 -7.73 17.76 -38.10
C ARG A 692 -8.95 18.68 -38.22
N ASP A 693 -10.01 18.20 -38.91
CA ASP A 693 -11.26 18.96 -39.01
C ASP A 693 -11.96 19.12 -37.68
N VAL A 694 -11.88 18.10 -36.84
CA VAL A 694 -12.38 18.17 -35.44
C VAL A 694 -11.63 19.26 -34.67
N ILE A 695 -10.30 19.31 -34.77
CA ILE A 695 -9.48 20.32 -34.07
C ILE A 695 -9.76 21.73 -34.65
N ASN A 696 -9.93 21.85 -35.96
CA ASN A 696 -10.24 23.10 -36.61
C ASN A 696 -11.58 23.69 -36.14
N SER A 697 -12.55 22.86 -35.81
CA SER A 697 -13.84 23.30 -35.25
C SER A 697 -13.76 23.81 -33.81
N VAL A 698 -12.69 23.52 -33.07
CA VAL A 698 -12.50 23.96 -31.69
C VAL A 698 -11.79 25.33 -31.65
N PRO A 699 -12.26 26.29 -30.83
CA PRO A 699 -11.60 27.57 -30.63
C PRO A 699 -10.12 27.40 -30.22
N VAL A 700 -9.21 28.21 -30.72
CA VAL A 700 -7.76 28.10 -30.50
C VAL A 700 -7.42 28.13 -29.01
N GLU A 701 -8.09 28.96 -28.20
CA GLU A 701 -7.90 29.06 -26.76
C GLU A 701 -8.28 27.76 -25.98
N GLU A 702 -9.11 26.91 -26.57
CA GLU A 702 -9.57 25.66 -25.99
C GLU A 702 -8.81 24.43 -26.50
N ARG A 703 -7.90 24.61 -27.48
CA ARG A 703 -7.02 23.52 -27.96
C ARG A 703 -5.92 23.21 -26.95
N ALA A 704 -5.37 22.00 -27.01
CA ALA A 704 -4.18 21.64 -26.23
C ALA A 704 -3.01 22.57 -26.57
N LYS A 705 -2.15 22.86 -25.60
CA LYS A 705 -1.05 23.81 -25.75
C LYS A 705 -0.13 23.46 -26.91
N GLU A 706 0.12 22.16 -27.07
CA GLU A 706 1.00 21.60 -28.09
C GLU A 706 0.45 21.74 -29.52
N ILE A 707 -0.83 22.10 -29.65
CA ILE A 707 -1.53 22.24 -30.94
C ILE A 707 -1.82 23.71 -31.26
N LYS A 708 -1.86 24.60 -30.27
CA LYS A 708 -2.27 26.02 -30.45
C LYS A 708 -1.48 26.76 -31.49
N ASP A 709 -0.17 26.51 -31.55
CA ASP A 709 0.78 27.21 -32.40
C ASP A 709 1.14 26.42 -33.69
N LEU A 710 0.46 25.26 -33.94
CA LEU A 710 0.69 24.45 -35.14
C LEU A 710 -0.12 24.96 -36.33
N ASP A 711 0.49 24.94 -37.51
CA ASP A 711 -0.23 24.98 -38.80
C ASP A 711 -0.83 23.58 -39.04
N LEU A 712 -2.15 23.45 -38.80
CA LEU A 712 -2.85 22.18 -38.88
C LEU A 712 -2.86 21.56 -40.29
N ASP A 713 -2.52 22.34 -41.32
CA ASP A 713 -2.44 21.83 -42.70
C ASP A 713 -1.05 21.27 -43.04
N GLN A 714 0.01 21.76 -42.39
CA GLN A 714 1.40 21.43 -42.72
C GLN A 714 2.15 20.69 -41.62
N ASP A 715 1.88 21.01 -40.38
CA ASP A 715 2.62 20.45 -39.24
C ASP A 715 2.09 19.07 -38.82
N SER A 716 2.98 18.21 -38.29
CA SER A 716 2.61 16.95 -37.67
C SER A 716 1.95 17.15 -36.30
N LEU A 717 0.89 16.43 -36.00
CA LEU A 717 0.26 16.45 -34.69
C LEU A 717 1.17 15.83 -33.61
N PRO A 718 1.10 16.31 -32.39
CA PRO A 718 2.05 15.94 -31.33
C PRO A 718 1.86 14.50 -30.83
N ILE A 719 2.83 14.05 -30.03
CA ILE A 719 2.66 12.88 -29.17
C ILE A 719 2.15 13.39 -27.82
N ASP A 720 0.96 12.98 -27.43
CA ASP A 720 0.37 13.29 -26.12
C ASP A 720 0.20 12.02 -25.27
N ARG A 721 -0.30 12.18 -24.05
CA ARG A 721 -0.50 11.09 -23.10
C ARG A 721 -1.97 10.86 -22.81
N ALA A 722 -2.53 9.80 -23.39
CA ALA A 722 -3.83 9.30 -23.03
C ALA A 722 -3.72 8.51 -21.71
N LEU A 723 -4.04 9.13 -20.58
CA LEU A 723 -3.97 8.53 -19.23
C LEU A 723 -2.61 7.88 -18.92
N GLY A 724 -1.51 8.54 -19.34
CA GLY A 724 -0.16 8.05 -19.12
C GLY A 724 0.41 7.17 -20.25
N VAL A 725 -0.41 6.59 -21.11
CA VAL A 725 0.02 5.90 -22.33
C VAL A 725 0.38 6.96 -23.39
N GLN A 726 1.51 6.83 -24.03
CA GLN A 726 1.89 7.76 -25.10
C GLN A 726 1.05 7.47 -26.34
N TRP A 727 0.38 8.50 -26.83
CA TRP A 727 -0.46 8.46 -28.04
C TRP A 727 0.11 9.40 -29.07
N CYS A 728 0.60 8.84 -30.18
CA CYS A 728 0.97 9.61 -31.37
C CYS A 728 -0.31 9.96 -32.12
N VAL A 729 -0.73 11.21 -32.01
CA VAL A 729 -2.02 11.67 -32.51
C VAL A 729 -2.10 11.56 -34.03
N ASP A 730 -1.05 11.94 -34.71
CA ASP A 730 -0.98 11.96 -36.19
C ASP A 730 -1.11 10.58 -36.83
N SER A 731 -0.43 9.57 -36.26
CA SER A 731 -0.48 8.19 -36.77
C SER A 731 -1.54 7.32 -36.09
N ASP A 732 -2.25 7.85 -35.10
CA ASP A 732 -3.22 7.16 -34.26
C ASP A 732 -2.69 5.87 -33.62
N LYS A 733 -1.46 5.91 -33.10
CA LYS A 733 -0.79 4.77 -32.50
C LYS A 733 -0.34 5.03 -31.07
N PHE A 734 -0.42 4.01 -30.23
CA PHE A 734 0.25 4.00 -28.94
C PHE A 734 1.75 3.72 -29.09
N HIS A 735 2.52 4.40 -28.28
CA HIS A 735 3.96 4.42 -28.26
C HIS A 735 4.50 4.02 -26.89
N PHE A 736 5.70 3.43 -26.86
CA PHE A 736 6.35 2.98 -25.63
C PHE A 736 7.78 3.54 -25.57
N ASN A 737 7.91 4.86 -25.47
CA ASN A 737 9.23 5.48 -25.27
C ASN A 737 9.54 5.56 -23.79
N ILE A 738 10.47 4.69 -23.35
CA ILE A 738 10.84 4.55 -21.94
C ILE A 738 12.22 5.18 -21.74
N ASP A 739 12.28 6.15 -20.83
CA ASP A 739 13.50 6.82 -20.43
C ASP A 739 14.34 5.86 -19.57
N VAL A 740 15.35 5.26 -20.18
CA VAL A 740 16.28 4.37 -19.48
C VAL A 740 17.21 5.21 -18.62
N LYS A 741 16.91 5.26 -17.33
CA LYS A 741 17.75 5.97 -16.35
C LYS A 741 18.91 5.08 -15.94
N ASP A 742 20.08 5.68 -15.82
CA ASP A 742 21.24 5.02 -15.20
C ASP A 742 20.93 4.73 -13.72
N LYS A 743 20.60 3.49 -13.44
CA LYS A 743 20.33 2.98 -12.10
C LYS A 743 21.29 1.85 -11.80
N PRO A 744 21.84 1.79 -10.58
CA PRO A 744 22.74 0.71 -10.21
C PRO A 744 22.04 -0.65 -10.36
N ALA A 745 22.78 -1.65 -10.81
CA ALA A 745 22.31 -3.03 -10.91
C ALA A 745 22.13 -3.63 -9.51
N THR A 746 21.09 -3.20 -8.82
CA THR A 746 20.66 -3.64 -7.50
C THR A 746 19.17 -3.97 -7.53
N ARG A 747 18.70 -4.73 -6.56
CA ARG A 747 17.27 -5.06 -6.45
C ARG A 747 16.38 -3.80 -6.49
N ARG A 748 16.80 -2.70 -5.84
CA ARG A 748 16.13 -1.39 -5.87
C ARG A 748 16.14 -0.76 -7.26
N GLY A 749 17.29 -0.77 -7.93
CA GLY A 749 17.43 -0.22 -9.28
C GLY A 749 16.57 -0.97 -10.30
N ILE A 750 16.56 -2.30 -10.23
CA ILE A 750 15.75 -3.18 -11.09
C ILE A 750 14.26 -2.92 -10.88
N LEU A 751 13.80 -2.86 -9.61
CA LEU A 751 12.41 -2.52 -9.30
C LEU A 751 12.02 -1.15 -9.87
N SER A 752 12.87 -0.14 -9.69
CA SER A 752 12.63 1.21 -10.20
C SER A 752 12.47 1.24 -11.72
N MET A 753 13.29 0.49 -12.45
CA MET A 753 13.23 0.43 -13.92
C MET A 753 12.06 -0.40 -14.43
N THR A 754 11.81 -1.57 -13.86
CA THR A 754 10.65 -2.40 -14.24
C THR A 754 9.33 -1.70 -13.96
N SER A 755 9.23 -0.92 -12.87
CA SER A 755 8.06 -0.12 -12.53
C SER A 755 7.92 1.15 -13.40
N SER A 756 8.95 1.56 -14.14
CA SER A 756 8.86 2.72 -15.04
C SER A 756 8.14 2.40 -16.36
N VAL A 757 7.98 1.12 -16.69
CA VAL A 757 7.23 0.65 -17.85
C VAL A 757 5.74 0.76 -17.56
N PHE A 758 5.09 1.81 -18.06
CA PHE A 758 3.66 2.03 -17.89
C PHE A 758 2.88 1.41 -19.03
N ASP A 759 2.26 0.25 -18.77
CA ASP A 759 1.53 -0.54 -19.77
C ASP A 759 0.22 -1.09 -19.17
N PRO A 760 -0.80 -0.27 -19.01
CA PRO A 760 -2.06 -0.67 -18.37
C PRO A 760 -2.86 -1.71 -19.17
N LEU A 761 -2.69 -1.76 -20.49
CA LEU A 761 -3.36 -2.75 -21.36
C LEU A 761 -2.56 -4.03 -21.58
N GLY A 762 -1.30 -4.07 -21.14
CA GLY A 762 -0.47 -5.27 -21.19
C GLY A 762 0.06 -5.63 -22.56
N PHE A 763 0.29 -4.66 -23.43
CA PHE A 763 0.99 -4.87 -24.72
C PHE A 763 2.41 -5.41 -24.52
N LEU A 764 3.06 -4.97 -23.45
CA LEU A 764 4.42 -5.33 -23.06
C LEU A 764 4.45 -6.37 -21.93
N ALA A 765 3.33 -7.03 -21.63
CA ALA A 765 3.23 -7.96 -20.52
C ALA A 765 4.29 -9.08 -20.54
N PRO A 766 4.63 -9.71 -21.70
CA PRO A 766 5.70 -10.71 -21.76
C PRO A 766 7.07 -10.14 -21.46
N PHE A 767 7.36 -8.94 -21.95
CA PHE A 767 8.61 -8.23 -21.70
C PHE A 767 8.77 -7.88 -20.23
N CYS A 768 7.72 -7.32 -19.61
CA CYS A 768 7.68 -6.99 -18.20
C CYS A 768 7.83 -8.24 -17.30
N LEU A 769 7.35 -9.41 -17.76
CA LEU A 769 7.46 -10.67 -17.02
C LEU A 769 8.93 -11.05 -16.79
N VAL A 770 9.81 -10.83 -17.77
CA VAL A 770 11.25 -11.11 -17.66
C VAL A 770 11.87 -10.26 -16.54
N GLY A 771 11.62 -8.94 -16.53
CA GLY A 771 12.10 -8.05 -15.46
C GLY A 771 11.59 -8.45 -14.07
N LYS A 772 10.30 -8.84 -13.98
CA LYS A 772 9.68 -9.35 -12.75
C LYS A 772 10.31 -10.68 -12.30
N SER A 773 10.68 -11.57 -13.23
CA SER A 773 11.31 -12.86 -12.90
C SER A 773 12.72 -12.67 -12.33
N ILE A 774 13.50 -11.70 -12.83
CA ILE A 774 14.80 -11.33 -12.25
C ILE A 774 14.63 -10.85 -10.82
N LEU A 775 13.66 -9.95 -10.55
CA LEU A 775 13.36 -9.47 -9.21
C LEU A 775 12.96 -10.61 -8.27
N GLN A 776 12.15 -11.55 -8.74
CA GLN A 776 11.72 -12.70 -7.97
C GLN A 776 12.90 -13.61 -7.60
N GLU A 777 13.82 -13.86 -8.53
CA GLU A 777 15.00 -14.66 -8.28
C GLU A 777 15.92 -14.01 -7.24
N LEU A 778 16.10 -12.68 -7.29
CA LEU A 778 16.81 -11.92 -6.26
C LEU A 778 16.13 -12.04 -4.89
N CYS A 779 14.80 -12.09 -4.85
CA CYS A 779 14.07 -12.35 -3.61
C CYS A 779 14.31 -13.78 -3.10
N ARG A 780 14.33 -14.78 -3.99
CA ARG A 780 14.57 -16.20 -3.65
C ARG A 780 15.97 -16.40 -3.09
N LEU A 781 16.96 -15.69 -3.63
CA LEU A 781 18.37 -15.70 -3.17
C LEU A 781 18.58 -14.86 -1.90
N GLY A 782 17.57 -14.13 -1.40
CA GLY A 782 17.68 -13.30 -0.20
C GLY A 782 18.59 -12.08 -0.37
N ILE A 783 18.87 -11.62 -1.60
CA ILE A 783 19.72 -10.46 -1.88
C ILE A 783 19.07 -9.19 -1.29
N GLY A 784 19.84 -8.37 -0.60
CA GLY A 784 19.39 -7.10 -0.05
C GLY A 784 19.04 -6.06 -1.12
N TRP A 785 18.40 -4.98 -0.71
CA TRP A 785 17.90 -3.97 -1.64
C TRP A 785 18.97 -3.22 -2.42
N ASP A 786 20.12 -3.00 -1.80
CA ASP A 786 21.21 -2.20 -2.34
C ASP A 786 22.50 -3.03 -2.54
N ASP A 787 22.40 -4.36 -2.36
CA ASP A 787 23.50 -5.28 -2.56
C ASP A 787 23.74 -5.50 -4.06
N ALA A 788 25.01 -5.82 -4.41
CA ALA A 788 25.37 -6.22 -5.76
C ALA A 788 24.68 -7.55 -6.13
N ILE A 789 24.15 -7.61 -7.33
CA ILE A 789 23.45 -8.81 -7.82
C ILE A 789 24.44 -9.82 -8.40
N PRO A 790 24.12 -11.14 -8.39
CA PRO A 790 24.94 -12.17 -9.00
C PRO A 790 25.19 -11.92 -10.50
N GLN A 791 26.39 -12.25 -10.98
CA GLN A 791 26.82 -11.99 -12.36
C GLN A 791 25.81 -12.50 -13.42
N VAL A 792 25.30 -13.71 -13.26
CA VAL A 792 24.32 -14.31 -14.20
C VAL A 792 23.02 -13.48 -14.28
N LEU A 793 22.57 -12.92 -13.15
CA LEU A 793 21.37 -12.05 -13.13
C LEU A 793 21.70 -10.65 -13.65
N SER A 794 22.91 -10.17 -13.44
CA SER A 794 23.39 -8.91 -14.00
C SER A 794 23.43 -8.95 -15.54
N GLU A 795 23.93 -10.03 -16.13
CA GLU A 795 23.92 -10.24 -17.59
C GLU A 795 22.49 -10.25 -18.16
N LYS A 796 21.57 -11.00 -17.53
CA LYS A 796 20.15 -11.01 -17.92
C LYS A 796 19.53 -9.63 -17.81
N TRP A 797 19.89 -8.89 -16.78
CA TRP A 797 19.38 -7.53 -16.56
C TRP A 797 19.90 -6.56 -17.62
N THR A 798 21.19 -6.61 -17.94
CA THR A 798 21.78 -5.80 -19.02
C THR A 798 21.13 -6.08 -20.36
N GLN A 799 20.91 -7.36 -20.69
CA GLN A 799 20.19 -7.72 -21.92
C GLN A 799 18.76 -7.16 -21.93
N TRP A 800 18.05 -7.24 -20.80
CA TRP A 800 16.70 -6.68 -20.67
C TRP A 800 16.69 -5.16 -20.86
N LEU A 801 17.70 -4.43 -20.36
CA LEU A 801 17.84 -2.98 -20.59
C LEU A 801 18.09 -2.65 -22.05
N CYS A 802 18.97 -3.39 -22.73
CA CYS A 802 19.20 -3.23 -24.17
C CYS A 802 17.93 -3.47 -25.00
N ASP A 803 17.12 -4.47 -24.61
CA ASP A 803 15.86 -4.74 -25.28
C ASP A 803 14.78 -3.70 -24.93
N LEU A 804 14.85 -3.07 -23.75
CA LEU A 804 13.96 -1.99 -23.35
C LEU A 804 14.09 -0.75 -24.26
N GLU A 805 15.30 -0.43 -24.70
CA GLU A 805 15.55 0.67 -25.63
C GLU A 805 14.86 0.44 -27.00
N LYS A 806 14.83 -0.82 -27.46
CA LYS A 806 14.20 -1.20 -28.72
C LYS A 806 12.67 -1.06 -28.71
N LEU A 807 12.05 -0.99 -27.52
CA LEU A 807 10.60 -0.78 -27.41
C LEU A 807 10.14 0.60 -27.92
N SER A 808 11.05 1.55 -28.08
CA SER A 808 10.77 2.84 -28.72
C SER A 808 10.26 2.70 -30.17
N GLU A 809 10.63 1.61 -30.85
CA GLU A 809 10.17 1.28 -32.21
C GLU A 809 8.82 0.56 -32.23
N PHE A 810 8.38 0.02 -31.08
CA PHE A 810 7.14 -0.72 -30.98
C PHE A 810 5.93 0.21 -30.89
N LYS A 811 5.05 0.11 -31.88
CA LYS A 811 3.84 0.94 -32.04
C LYS A 811 2.62 0.06 -32.22
N VAL A 812 1.52 0.41 -31.57
CA VAL A 812 0.26 -0.35 -31.61
C VAL A 812 -0.87 0.58 -32.01
N ASN A 813 -1.71 0.18 -32.98
CA ASN A 813 -2.88 0.97 -33.36
C ASN A 813 -3.79 1.20 -32.16
N ARG A 814 -4.22 2.45 -31.95
CA ARG A 814 -5.22 2.78 -30.92
C ARG A 814 -6.55 2.12 -31.24
N CYS A 815 -7.03 2.31 -32.48
CA CYS A 815 -8.33 1.78 -32.90
C CYS A 815 -8.32 0.24 -32.98
N LEU A 816 -9.38 -0.40 -32.49
CA LEU A 816 -9.59 -1.87 -32.54
C LEU A 816 -9.92 -2.36 -33.93
N LYS A 817 -10.34 -1.51 -34.86
CA LYS A 817 -10.56 -1.85 -36.25
C LYS A 817 -9.64 -1.04 -37.17
N PRO A 818 -9.22 -1.59 -38.33
CA PRO A 818 -8.43 -0.84 -39.30
C PRO A 818 -9.27 0.24 -39.95
N SER A 819 -8.59 1.29 -40.45
CA SER A 819 -9.25 2.36 -41.24
C SER A 819 -9.97 1.78 -42.45
N GLY A 820 -11.16 2.26 -42.74
CA GLY A 820 -11.98 1.81 -43.84
C GLY A 820 -12.56 0.39 -43.71
N PHE A 821 -12.52 -0.23 -42.53
CA PHE A 821 -13.08 -1.57 -42.29
C PHE A 821 -14.60 -1.67 -42.47
N GLY A 822 -15.29 -0.54 -42.41
CA GLY A 822 -16.75 -0.50 -42.46
C GLY A 822 -17.44 -0.85 -41.15
N GLU A 823 -18.73 -1.16 -41.19
CA GLU A 823 -19.54 -1.50 -40.04
C GLU A 823 -19.28 -2.94 -39.55
N ILE A 824 -19.26 -3.12 -38.24
CA ILE A 824 -19.05 -4.42 -37.60
C ILE A 824 -20.40 -5.12 -37.50
N VAL A 825 -20.56 -6.25 -38.18
CA VAL A 825 -21.78 -7.09 -38.15
C VAL A 825 -21.67 -8.25 -37.18
N ALA A 826 -20.45 -8.68 -36.85
CA ALA A 826 -20.19 -9.74 -35.87
C ALA A 826 -18.90 -9.46 -35.10
N ALA A 827 -18.91 -9.76 -33.80
CA ALA A 827 -17.74 -9.68 -32.95
C ALA A 827 -17.70 -10.86 -31.98
N ASP A 828 -16.56 -11.53 -31.94
CA ASP A 828 -16.28 -12.64 -31.03
C ASP A 828 -15.06 -12.29 -30.17
N LEU A 829 -15.13 -12.62 -28.86
CA LEU A 829 -14.06 -12.37 -27.90
C LEU A 829 -13.35 -13.68 -27.58
N HIS A 830 -12.04 -13.73 -27.77
CA HIS A 830 -11.21 -14.87 -27.52
C HIS A 830 -10.20 -14.59 -26.42
N HIS A 831 -10.12 -15.50 -25.44
CA HIS A 831 -9.16 -15.43 -24.35
C HIS A 831 -8.26 -16.66 -24.41
N PHE A 832 -6.94 -16.43 -24.30
CA PHE A 832 -5.93 -17.46 -24.19
C PHE A 832 -5.28 -17.32 -22.82
N ALA A 833 -5.29 -18.37 -22.04
CA ALA A 833 -4.66 -18.42 -20.73
C ALA A 833 -3.70 -19.60 -20.67
N ASP A 834 -2.54 -19.40 -20.09
CA ASP A 834 -1.49 -20.40 -19.96
C ASP A 834 -0.66 -20.16 -18.70
N ALA A 835 -0.04 -21.23 -18.20
CA ALA A 835 0.82 -21.19 -17.03
C ALA A 835 2.08 -22.05 -17.22
N SER A 836 3.17 -21.60 -16.64
CA SER A 836 4.46 -22.27 -16.58
C SER A 836 5.06 -22.19 -15.19
N GLU A 837 6.21 -22.79 -14.98
CA GLU A 837 6.97 -22.66 -13.71
C GLU A 837 7.47 -21.23 -13.46
N ILE A 838 7.59 -20.40 -14.48
CA ILE A 838 8.10 -19.01 -14.37
C ILE A 838 6.98 -18.02 -14.12
N GLY A 839 5.84 -18.20 -14.80
CA GLY A 839 4.73 -17.25 -14.74
C GLY A 839 3.47 -17.79 -15.37
N TYR A 840 2.39 -17.06 -15.18
CA TYR A 840 1.10 -17.33 -15.82
C TYR A 840 0.54 -16.04 -16.39
N GLY A 841 -0.36 -16.17 -17.36
CA GLY A 841 -0.91 -15.00 -18.02
C GLY A 841 -2.18 -15.27 -18.79
N VAL A 842 -2.78 -14.16 -19.25
CA VAL A 842 -3.94 -14.15 -20.13
C VAL A 842 -3.76 -13.10 -21.21
N VAL A 843 -4.23 -13.40 -22.41
CA VAL A 843 -4.34 -12.44 -23.49
C VAL A 843 -5.74 -12.52 -24.11
N SER A 844 -6.28 -11.35 -24.47
CA SER A 844 -7.63 -11.22 -25.00
C SER A 844 -7.62 -10.53 -26.35
N TYR A 845 -8.28 -11.15 -27.32
CA TYR A 845 -8.43 -10.63 -28.67
C TYR A 845 -9.90 -10.46 -29.03
N LEU A 846 -10.20 -9.40 -29.77
CA LEU A 846 -11.49 -9.18 -30.43
C LEU A 846 -11.37 -9.57 -31.91
N HIS A 847 -12.13 -10.56 -32.30
CA HIS A 847 -12.30 -10.94 -33.71
C HIS A 847 -13.58 -10.30 -34.24
N ILE A 848 -13.44 -9.45 -35.26
CA ILE A 848 -14.57 -8.70 -35.86
C ILE A 848 -14.76 -9.07 -37.30
N LYS A 849 -16.00 -9.01 -37.77
CA LYS A 849 -16.39 -9.22 -39.16
C LYS A 849 -17.25 -8.05 -39.65
N ASN A 850 -16.98 -7.53 -40.83
CA ASN A 850 -17.78 -6.46 -41.46
C ASN A 850 -18.87 -7.03 -42.42
N GLU A 851 -19.67 -6.12 -42.94
CA GLU A 851 -20.74 -6.46 -43.92
C GLU A 851 -20.24 -7.16 -45.20
N GLU A 852 -19.03 -6.81 -45.64
CA GLU A 852 -18.40 -7.41 -46.82
C GLU A 852 -17.84 -8.83 -46.57
N GLY A 853 -17.90 -9.28 -45.31
CA GLY A 853 -17.36 -10.57 -44.91
C GLY A 853 -15.87 -10.53 -44.51
N ASN A 854 -15.20 -9.37 -44.59
CA ASN A 854 -13.81 -9.23 -44.18
C ASN A 854 -13.70 -9.41 -42.64
N THR A 855 -12.62 -10.05 -42.22
CA THR A 855 -12.39 -10.31 -40.79
C THR A 855 -11.09 -9.66 -40.33
N TYR A 856 -11.09 -9.19 -39.08
CA TYR A 856 -9.91 -8.62 -38.46
C TYR A 856 -9.82 -9.06 -37.00
N CYS A 857 -8.60 -9.30 -36.50
CA CYS A 857 -8.35 -9.69 -35.12
C CYS A 857 -7.51 -8.64 -34.42
N SER A 858 -8.04 -8.07 -33.34
CA SER A 858 -7.40 -7.00 -32.60
C SER A 858 -7.07 -7.42 -31.16
N PHE A 859 -5.88 -7.10 -30.70
CA PHE A 859 -5.51 -7.25 -29.29
C PHE A 859 -6.27 -6.23 -28.44
N ILE A 860 -6.96 -6.69 -27.39
CA ILE A 860 -7.60 -5.82 -26.41
C ILE A 860 -6.69 -5.57 -25.24
N MET A 861 -6.30 -6.62 -24.53
CA MET A 861 -5.42 -6.55 -23.38
C MET A 861 -4.73 -7.88 -23.05
N GLY A 862 -3.61 -7.78 -22.35
CA GLY A 862 -2.92 -8.91 -21.76
C GLY A 862 -2.55 -8.67 -20.30
N LYS A 863 -2.32 -9.74 -19.57
CA LYS A 863 -1.81 -9.71 -18.21
C LYS A 863 -0.80 -10.83 -18.01
N SER A 864 0.30 -10.56 -17.31
CA SER A 864 1.27 -11.57 -16.92
C SER A 864 1.72 -11.40 -15.49
N GLN A 865 1.92 -12.50 -14.79
CA GLN A 865 2.42 -12.53 -13.42
C GLN A 865 3.42 -13.65 -13.23
N VAL A 866 4.46 -13.41 -12.44
CA VAL A 866 5.39 -14.46 -12.01
C VAL A 866 4.69 -15.40 -11.04
N THR A 867 5.11 -16.67 -11.05
CA THR A 867 4.57 -17.67 -10.11
C THR A 867 4.93 -17.31 -8.66
N PRO A 868 4.12 -17.70 -7.66
CA PRO A 868 4.46 -17.47 -6.26
C PRO A 868 5.81 -18.07 -5.87
N LEU A 869 6.54 -17.43 -4.94
CA LEU A 869 7.80 -17.97 -4.39
C LEU A 869 7.61 -19.35 -3.74
N LYS A 870 6.46 -19.55 -3.10
CA LYS A 870 6.05 -20.89 -2.62
C LYS A 870 5.63 -21.71 -3.84
N GLN A 871 6.30 -22.83 -4.05
CA GLN A 871 6.04 -23.72 -5.19
C GLN A 871 4.56 -24.13 -5.26
N VAL A 872 3.96 -23.87 -6.40
CA VAL A 872 2.58 -24.23 -6.76
C VAL A 872 2.66 -25.17 -7.96
N THR A 873 1.81 -26.18 -7.99
CA THR A 873 1.77 -27.14 -9.12
C THR A 873 1.23 -26.46 -10.38
N ILE A 874 1.72 -26.86 -11.55
CA ILE A 874 1.30 -26.31 -12.87
C ILE A 874 -0.23 -26.35 -13.01
N PRO A 875 -0.96 -27.48 -12.74
CA PRO A 875 -2.41 -27.48 -12.87
C PRO A 875 -3.14 -26.42 -12.02
N ARG A 876 -2.58 -26.06 -10.85
CA ARG A 876 -3.15 -24.98 -10.02
C ARG A 876 -2.85 -23.60 -10.61
N LEU A 877 -1.69 -23.43 -11.24
CA LEU A 877 -1.34 -22.19 -11.94
C LEU A 877 -2.21 -22.02 -13.19
N GLU A 878 -2.47 -23.10 -13.95
CA GLU A 878 -3.39 -23.10 -15.09
C GLU A 878 -4.80 -22.72 -14.65
N LEU A 879 -5.31 -23.30 -13.54
CA LEU A 879 -6.60 -22.91 -12.99
C LEU A 879 -6.62 -21.43 -12.56
N THR A 880 -5.51 -20.93 -12.04
CA THR A 880 -5.37 -19.49 -11.70
C THR A 880 -5.42 -18.64 -12.96
N ALA A 881 -4.69 -19.02 -14.02
CA ALA A 881 -4.72 -18.33 -15.31
C ALA A 881 -6.13 -18.34 -15.92
N ALA A 882 -6.82 -19.47 -15.89
CA ALA A 882 -8.22 -19.59 -16.33
C ALA A 882 -9.17 -18.67 -15.55
N THR A 883 -9.01 -18.61 -14.22
CA THR A 883 -9.79 -17.70 -13.38
C THR A 883 -9.56 -16.23 -13.75
N VAL A 884 -8.30 -15.87 -14.02
CA VAL A 884 -7.95 -14.51 -14.49
C VAL A 884 -8.58 -14.24 -15.85
N ALA A 885 -8.61 -15.22 -16.77
CA ALA A 885 -9.28 -15.09 -18.07
C ALA A 885 -10.79 -14.82 -17.91
N VAL A 886 -11.48 -15.55 -17.02
CA VAL A 886 -12.92 -15.31 -16.75
C VAL A 886 -13.16 -13.89 -16.24
N ARG A 887 -12.36 -13.44 -15.27
CA ARG A 887 -12.45 -12.07 -14.72
C ARG A 887 -12.17 -11.01 -15.78
N THR A 888 -11.15 -11.23 -16.60
CA THR A 888 -10.81 -10.34 -17.71
C THR A 888 -11.94 -10.28 -18.72
N ASN A 889 -12.56 -11.42 -19.06
CA ASN A 889 -13.73 -11.47 -19.93
C ASN A 889 -14.89 -10.62 -19.39
N LYS A 890 -15.31 -10.82 -18.15
CA LYS A 890 -16.39 -10.04 -17.53
C LYS A 890 -16.09 -8.54 -17.58
N MET A 891 -14.86 -8.13 -17.27
CA MET A 891 -14.44 -6.74 -17.31
C MET A 891 -14.50 -6.19 -18.74
N ILE A 892 -13.97 -6.90 -19.73
CA ILE A 892 -13.99 -6.45 -21.12
C ILE A 892 -15.42 -6.33 -21.65
N LEU A 893 -16.29 -7.30 -21.38
CA LEU A 893 -17.70 -7.26 -21.80
C LEU A 893 -18.47 -6.09 -21.19
N LYS A 894 -18.14 -5.68 -19.96
CA LYS A 894 -18.72 -4.48 -19.31
C LYS A 894 -18.30 -3.18 -19.99
N GLU A 895 -17.08 -3.15 -20.58
CA GLU A 895 -16.47 -1.92 -21.14
C GLU A 895 -16.58 -1.81 -22.67
N LEU A 896 -16.88 -2.90 -23.37
CA LEU A 896 -17.09 -2.86 -24.81
C LEU A 896 -18.49 -2.31 -25.13
N GLU A 897 -18.55 -1.30 -26.01
CA GLU A 897 -19.77 -0.81 -26.64
C GLU A 897 -20.12 -1.64 -27.91
N ILE A 898 -19.17 -2.42 -28.41
CA ILE A 898 -19.34 -3.33 -29.54
C ILE A 898 -20.08 -4.58 -29.05
N PRO A 899 -21.23 -4.95 -29.62
CA PRO A 899 -21.98 -6.14 -29.19
C PRO A 899 -21.21 -7.42 -29.53
N VAL A 900 -20.78 -8.13 -28.49
CA VAL A 900 -20.06 -9.41 -28.61
C VAL A 900 -21.08 -10.55 -28.71
N GLN A 901 -20.99 -11.35 -29.78
CA GLN A 901 -21.90 -12.47 -30.03
C GLN A 901 -21.46 -13.75 -29.31
N ARG A 902 -20.15 -13.98 -29.24
CA ARG A 902 -19.55 -15.14 -28.58
C ARG A 902 -18.34 -14.71 -27.76
N SER A 903 -18.21 -15.34 -26.62
CA SER A 903 -16.99 -15.23 -25.82
C SER A 903 -16.50 -16.64 -25.46
N GLY A 904 -15.28 -16.95 -25.86
CA GLY A 904 -14.65 -18.26 -25.69
C GLY A 904 -13.31 -18.14 -24.94
N GLN A 905 -13.03 -19.14 -24.11
CA GLN A 905 -11.75 -19.28 -23.41
C GLN A 905 -11.03 -20.52 -23.88
N ILE A 906 -9.72 -20.39 -24.10
CA ILE A 906 -8.81 -21.51 -24.41
C ILE A 906 -7.76 -21.47 -23.30
N VAL A 907 -7.73 -22.52 -22.50
CA VAL A 907 -6.79 -22.74 -21.40
C VAL A 907 -5.77 -23.77 -21.84
#